data_ac55802956eab07b4994f259da96c33b
#
_entry.id   ac55802956eab07b4994f259da96c33b
#
_cell.length_a   1.000
_cell.length_b   1.000
_cell.length_c   1.000
_cell.angle_alpha   90.00
_cell.angle_beta   90.00
_cell.angle_gamma   90.00
#
_symmetry.space_group_name_H-M   'P 1'
#
loop_
_entity.id
_entity.type
_entity.pdbx_description
1 polymer ?
#
loop_
_entity_poly.entity_id
_entity_poly.type
_entity_poly.pdbx_seq_one_letter_code
_entity_poly.pdbx_strand_id
1 'polypeptide(L)'
;MNKLFLLSGLALAISSACHAELRTWPDPTGPSQSDFGGTGLMQMPDARFGREGEFSVNYRDNDQYRFYSSSVVLFPWLEGTIRYTDVRTRKYSSDEDFSGDQSYKDKSFDFKVRLWEEDYSLPQVALGKRDIAGTGLFDGEYLVASKMAGPVDFTFGIAWGYPGNSDNVGNPLCHDNNKYCTRGESHDAGDISFSDMFRGPASLFGGLQYQTPWQPLRLKLEYDGNNYADDFAGSIKQSSHINVGAVYRVADWADLNLSYERGNTLMFGFTLRTNFNDLRPALRDNPKPAWQPAPAGETLDYTSAANQLTALKYNAGFDAPEILQHGNTLYMTGEQYRYRDPREAVDRANRILINNLPDGVDTIAITQRRDHLPLVTTQTDVTSLRKQLAGEPLGQEEALRQQRVEPVDTTAFGRGYRIRADRFSYSVKPTLAQSLGGPEDFYMFQVGVMASASYWLTDRLLLDGGVFANLYNNYDKFKSSLLPADSSLPRVRTHIRDYVSNDVYINNLQANYVDALGHGFYAQIYGGYLETMYGGVGAEALWRPLDSDWALGVDANYVKQRDWDDMMRFTDYSAPTGFITAYWNPAKLNSVLMKLSVGQYLAKDKGATLDVAKRFDSGVTVGVWAALTNVSKEDYGEGGFSKGFYISIPLDLMTIGPNRNRAVVSWTPLTRDGGQMLGRKYQLYDMTSERETPVGQ
;
A
#
# COMPACT_ATOMS: atom_id res chain seq x y z
N MET A 1 -46.74 3.56 -16.32
CA MET A 1 -47.00 4.98 -15.96
C MET A 1 -47.04 5.22 -14.46
N ASN A 2 -47.59 4.32 -13.63
CA ASN A 2 -47.72 4.58 -12.19
C ASN A 2 -46.42 4.51 -11.36
N LYS A 3 -45.36 3.84 -11.87
CA LYS A 3 -44.07 3.70 -11.14
C LYS A 3 -43.15 4.93 -11.31
N LEU A 4 -43.28 5.66 -12.43
CA LEU A 4 -42.53 6.92 -12.63
C LEU A 4 -43.04 8.06 -11.76
N PHE A 5 -44.36 8.08 -11.47
CA PHE A 5 -44.97 9.08 -10.58
C PHE A 5 -44.56 8.91 -9.11
N LEU A 6 -44.28 7.69 -8.67
CA LEU A 6 -43.76 7.42 -7.32
C LEU A 6 -42.32 7.89 -7.16
N LEU A 7 -41.51 7.74 -8.19
CA LEU A 7 -40.11 8.19 -8.23
C LEU A 7 -39.99 9.74 -8.21
N SER A 8 -40.82 10.41 -9.01
CA SER A 8 -40.85 11.89 -8.99
C SER A 8 -41.43 12.44 -7.69
N GLY A 9 -42.40 11.75 -7.06
CA GLY A 9 -42.95 12.11 -5.74
C GLY A 9 -41.93 11.97 -4.61
N LEU A 10 -41.07 10.94 -4.63
CA LEU A 10 -40.00 10.75 -3.63
C LEU A 10 -38.88 11.78 -3.80
N ALA A 11 -38.49 12.10 -5.02
CA ALA A 11 -37.49 13.13 -5.32
C ALA A 11 -37.96 14.53 -4.91
N LEU A 12 -39.23 14.84 -5.12
CA LEU A 12 -39.85 16.11 -4.69
C LEU A 12 -40.02 16.18 -3.15
N ALA A 13 -40.33 15.08 -2.48
CA ALA A 13 -40.43 15.03 -1.02
C ALA A 13 -39.03 15.22 -0.36
N ILE A 14 -37.97 14.75 -0.97
CA ILE A 14 -36.60 14.96 -0.49
C ILE A 14 -36.19 16.43 -0.65
N SER A 15 -36.60 17.09 -1.73
CA SER A 15 -36.24 18.50 -1.99
C SER A 15 -37.02 19.51 -1.13
N SER A 16 -38.21 19.16 -0.65
CA SER A 16 -39.02 20.04 0.19
C SER A 16 -38.71 19.98 1.70
N ALA A 17 -37.94 18.99 2.15
CA ALA A 17 -37.55 18.85 3.56
C ALA A 17 -36.33 19.69 3.98
N CYS A 18 -35.70 20.41 3.06
CA CYS A 18 -34.50 21.22 3.32
C CYS A 18 -34.81 22.65 3.74
N HIS A 19 -35.53 22.86 4.84
CA HIS A 19 -35.57 24.17 5.52
C HIS A 19 -34.57 24.12 6.69
N ALA A 20 -33.69 25.12 6.76
CA ALA A 20 -32.67 25.26 7.80
C ALA A 20 -33.34 25.48 9.16
N GLU A 21 -33.59 24.42 9.90
CA GLU A 21 -33.89 24.50 11.34
C GLU A 21 -32.58 24.48 12.13
N LEU A 22 -32.55 25.24 13.20
CA LEU A 22 -31.52 25.20 14.24
C LEU A 22 -31.26 23.74 14.61
N ARG A 23 -30.03 23.26 14.39
CA ARG A 23 -29.64 21.88 14.66
C ARG A 23 -29.77 21.57 16.14
N THR A 24 -30.84 20.88 16.50
CA THR A 24 -31.05 20.33 17.85
C THR A 24 -30.48 18.91 17.99
N TRP A 25 -30.01 18.30 16.89
CA TRP A 25 -29.48 16.94 16.83
C TRP A 25 -27.98 16.96 16.88
N PRO A 26 -27.33 15.94 17.51
CA PRO A 26 -25.88 15.79 17.46
C PRO A 26 -25.39 15.61 16.02
N ASP A 27 -24.18 16.06 15.76
CA ASP A 27 -23.56 15.84 14.44
C ASP A 27 -23.47 14.34 14.14
N PRO A 28 -23.69 13.94 12.87
CA PRO A 28 -23.59 12.55 12.48
C PRO A 28 -22.19 11.99 12.78
N THR A 29 -22.13 10.74 13.24
CA THR A 29 -20.87 10.05 13.58
C THR A 29 -20.01 9.69 12.37
N GLY A 30 -20.28 10.22 11.19
CA GLY A 30 -19.62 9.87 9.93
C GLY A 30 -20.16 8.57 9.31
N PRO A 31 -19.72 8.17 8.12
CA PRO A 31 -20.19 6.98 7.43
C PRO A 31 -19.86 5.70 8.22
N SER A 32 -20.65 4.66 8.01
CA SER A 32 -20.41 3.32 8.56
C SER A 32 -20.31 2.29 7.45
N GLN A 33 -19.62 1.20 7.76
CA GLN A 33 -19.35 0.14 6.80
C GLN A 33 -20.55 -0.77 6.58
N SER A 34 -20.74 -1.24 5.34
CA SER A 34 -21.71 -2.30 4.99
C SER A 34 -21.19 -3.67 5.44
N ASP A 35 -21.99 -4.73 5.25
CA ASP A 35 -21.57 -6.09 5.56
C ASP A 35 -20.52 -6.61 4.57
N PHE A 36 -20.57 -6.13 3.33
CA PHE A 36 -19.56 -6.43 2.32
C PHE A 36 -18.25 -5.63 2.48
N GLY A 37 -18.20 -4.69 3.42
CA GLY A 37 -17.14 -3.70 3.50
C GLY A 37 -17.39 -2.52 2.56
N GLY A 38 -16.62 -1.44 2.74
CA GLY A 38 -16.93 -0.16 2.13
C GLY A 38 -18.12 0.53 2.79
N THR A 39 -18.23 1.85 2.63
CA THR A 39 -19.34 2.57 3.24
C THR A 39 -20.69 2.18 2.62
N GLY A 40 -21.72 2.02 3.47
CA GLY A 40 -23.02 1.55 3.00
C GLY A 40 -24.08 1.41 4.08
N LEU A 41 -25.25 0.94 3.67
CA LEU A 41 -26.35 0.55 4.54
C LEU A 41 -26.00 -0.76 5.27
N MET A 42 -26.63 -1.87 4.92
CA MET A 42 -26.31 -3.22 5.41
C MET A 42 -25.79 -4.07 4.24
N GLN A 43 -26.69 -4.60 3.41
CA GLN A 43 -26.33 -5.34 2.20
C GLN A 43 -26.03 -4.41 1.01
N MET A 44 -26.64 -3.22 0.97
CA MET A 44 -26.56 -2.29 -0.16
C MET A 44 -25.58 -1.14 0.14
N PRO A 45 -24.90 -0.64 -0.91
CA PRO A 45 -23.99 0.50 -0.78
C PRO A 45 -24.76 1.82 -0.56
N ASP A 46 -24.08 2.83 -0.04
CA ASP A 46 -24.49 4.23 -0.10
C ASP A 46 -23.50 5.06 -0.93
N ALA A 47 -23.80 6.34 -1.16
CA ALA A 47 -22.90 7.23 -1.88
C ALA A 47 -21.84 7.88 -0.98
N ARG A 48 -21.81 7.58 0.32
CA ARG A 48 -20.93 8.22 1.29
C ARG A 48 -19.50 7.68 1.20
N PHE A 49 -18.56 8.51 1.65
CA PHE A 49 -17.14 8.20 1.76
C PHE A 49 -16.63 8.62 3.14
N GLY A 50 -15.68 7.85 3.66
CA GLY A 50 -14.86 8.29 4.77
C GLY A 50 -13.90 9.42 4.36
N ARG A 51 -13.15 9.96 5.32
CA ARG A 51 -12.08 10.92 5.00
C ARG A 51 -10.95 10.24 4.24
N GLU A 52 -10.25 10.97 3.38
CA GLU A 52 -9.02 10.47 2.74
C GLU A 52 -8.06 9.90 3.78
N GLY A 53 -7.54 8.71 3.53
CA GLY A 53 -6.69 7.97 4.46
C GLY A 53 -7.47 7.13 5.49
N GLU A 54 -8.80 7.20 5.54
CA GLU A 54 -9.56 6.34 6.43
C GLU A 54 -9.40 4.87 6.00
N PHE A 55 -8.92 4.07 6.93
CA PHE A 55 -8.74 2.63 6.79
C PHE A 55 -9.61 1.92 7.82
N SER A 56 -10.37 0.93 7.39
CA SER A 56 -11.23 0.14 8.25
C SER A 56 -11.01 -1.35 8.04
N VAL A 57 -11.12 -2.12 9.12
CA VAL A 57 -11.16 -3.58 9.14
C VAL A 57 -12.49 -4.00 9.70
N ASN A 58 -13.20 -4.87 8.99
CA ASN A 58 -14.56 -5.27 9.31
C ASN A 58 -14.66 -6.77 9.48
N TYR A 59 -15.46 -7.18 10.44
CA TYR A 59 -15.91 -8.54 10.64
C TYR A 59 -17.42 -8.57 10.67
N ARG A 60 -18.06 -9.47 9.90
CA ARG A 60 -19.50 -9.72 9.89
C ARG A 60 -19.76 -11.21 9.89
N ASP A 61 -20.75 -11.64 10.63
CA ASP A 61 -21.06 -13.07 10.80
C ASP A 61 -22.56 -13.31 10.86
N ASN A 62 -23.03 -14.27 10.05
CA ASN A 62 -24.35 -14.85 10.11
C ASN A 62 -24.31 -16.36 9.86
N ASP A 63 -25.46 -17.01 9.72
CA ASP A 63 -25.54 -18.47 9.56
C ASP A 63 -24.89 -18.95 8.26
N GLN A 64 -24.95 -18.16 7.17
CA GLN A 64 -24.48 -18.54 5.85
C GLN A 64 -23.08 -18.05 5.54
N TYR A 65 -22.76 -16.83 6.00
CA TYR A 65 -21.55 -16.12 5.61
C TYR A 65 -20.79 -15.56 6.80
N ARG A 66 -19.47 -15.54 6.64
CA ARG A 66 -18.56 -14.77 7.48
C ARG A 66 -17.70 -13.89 6.58
N PHE A 67 -17.81 -12.58 6.72
CA PHE A 67 -17.07 -11.61 5.94
C PHE A 67 -15.92 -11.01 6.76
N TYR A 68 -14.77 -11.00 6.16
CA TYR A 68 -13.59 -10.24 6.60
C TYR A 68 -13.28 -9.24 5.50
N SER A 69 -13.33 -7.96 5.79
CA SER A 69 -13.01 -6.95 4.79
C SER A 69 -12.10 -5.86 5.34
N SER A 70 -11.32 -5.27 4.45
CA SER A 70 -10.53 -4.08 4.71
C SER A 70 -10.82 -3.06 3.63
N SER A 71 -11.18 -1.84 4.04
CA SER A 71 -11.50 -0.75 3.14
C SER A 71 -10.57 0.43 3.37
N VAL A 72 -10.22 1.14 2.32
CA VAL A 72 -9.39 2.34 2.39
C VAL A 72 -9.91 3.42 1.44
N VAL A 73 -10.00 4.64 1.94
CA VAL A 73 -10.29 5.82 1.11
C VAL A 73 -8.96 6.35 0.58
N LEU A 74 -8.63 5.97 -0.65
CA LEU A 74 -7.37 6.32 -1.29
C LEU A 74 -7.30 7.80 -1.68
N PHE A 75 -8.40 8.31 -2.19
CA PHE A 75 -8.61 9.72 -2.52
C PHE A 75 -9.99 10.14 -2.06
N PRO A 76 -10.28 11.43 -1.91
CA PRO A 76 -11.61 11.87 -1.50
C PRO A 76 -12.75 11.30 -2.37
N TRP A 77 -12.42 10.86 -3.57
CA TRP A 77 -13.36 10.34 -4.58
C TRP A 77 -13.21 8.84 -4.88
N LEU A 78 -12.25 8.13 -4.25
CA LEU A 78 -11.99 6.70 -4.52
C LEU A 78 -11.85 5.90 -3.21
N GLU A 79 -12.74 4.96 -3.02
CA GLU A 79 -12.69 3.94 -1.97
C GLU A 79 -12.40 2.57 -2.60
N GLY A 80 -11.45 1.83 -2.02
CA GLY A 80 -11.17 0.45 -2.38
C GLY A 80 -11.45 -0.48 -1.21
N THR A 81 -11.99 -1.66 -1.48
CA THR A 81 -12.28 -2.68 -0.47
C THR A 81 -11.75 -4.03 -0.93
N ILE A 82 -11.14 -4.74 -0.01
CA ILE A 82 -10.72 -6.14 -0.18
C ILE A 82 -11.55 -6.95 0.79
N ARG A 83 -12.21 -7.99 0.28
CA ARG A 83 -13.05 -8.86 1.08
C ARG A 83 -12.62 -10.32 0.92
N TYR A 84 -12.62 -11.02 2.03
CA TYR A 84 -12.54 -12.47 2.10
C TYR A 84 -13.81 -12.99 2.75
N THR A 85 -14.52 -13.88 2.05
CA THR A 85 -15.80 -14.41 2.48
C THR A 85 -15.68 -15.91 2.73
N ASP A 86 -16.09 -16.32 3.92
CA ASP A 86 -16.26 -17.74 4.28
C ASP A 86 -17.72 -18.13 4.05
N VAL A 87 -17.95 -19.01 3.07
CA VAL A 87 -19.27 -19.56 2.76
C VAL A 87 -19.48 -20.81 3.59
N ARG A 88 -20.09 -20.66 4.77
CA ARG A 88 -20.16 -21.71 5.81
C ARG A 88 -21.00 -22.92 5.44
N THR A 89 -21.88 -22.78 4.45
CA THR A 89 -22.82 -23.81 4.01
C THR A 89 -22.28 -24.74 2.92
N ARG A 90 -21.07 -24.46 2.40
CA ARG A 90 -20.45 -25.26 1.34
C ARG A 90 -19.02 -25.61 1.67
N LYS A 91 -18.60 -26.85 1.36
CA LYS A 91 -17.21 -27.28 1.41
C LYS A 91 -16.41 -26.65 0.26
N TYR A 92 -15.14 -26.41 0.46
CA TYR A 92 -14.20 -25.88 -0.55
C TYR A 92 -14.05 -26.88 -1.71
N SER A 93 -13.84 -28.16 -1.39
CA SER A 93 -13.75 -29.24 -2.33
C SER A 93 -14.55 -30.46 -1.84
N SER A 94 -15.00 -31.32 -2.77
CA SER A 94 -15.53 -32.64 -2.47
C SER A 94 -14.42 -33.64 -2.11
N ASP A 95 -13.18 -33.34 -2.44
CA ASP A 95 -11.99 -34.12 -2.11
C ASP A 95 -11.46 -33.70 -0.72
N GLU A 96 -11.66 -34.59 0.27
CA GLU A 96 -11.26 -34.37 1.65
C GLU A 96 -9.73 -34.42 1.83
N ASP A 97 -9.02 -35.14 0.95
CA ASP A 97 -7.53 -35.17 0.98
C ASP A 97 -6.92 -33.84 0.51
N PHE A 98 -7.68 -33.08 -0.28
CA PHE A 98 -7.26 -31.77 -0.77
C PHE A 98 -7.54 -30.65 0.23
N SER A 99 -8.80 -30.48 0.67
CA SER A 99 -9.21 -29.31 1.46
C SER A 99 -9.71 -29.64 2.86
N GLY A 100 -9.77 -30.93 3.24
CA GLY A 100 -10.36 -31.35 4.52
C GLY A 100 -11.82 -30.92 4.64
N ASP A 101 -12.19 -30.52 5.84
CA ASP A 101 -13.54 -29.98 6.13
C ASP A 101 -13.66 -28.47 5.91
N GLN A 102 -12.70 -27.85 5.18
CA GLN A 102 -12.70 -26.41 4.94
C GLN A 102 -13.93 -25.97 4.15
N SER A 103 -14.61 -24.92 4.61
CA SER A 103 -15.69 -24.26 3.88
C SER A 103 -15.18 -23.50 2.66
N TYR A 104 -16.05 -23.22 1.71
CA TYR A 104 -15.71 -22.47 0.50
C TYR A 104 -15.28 -21.05 0.84
N LYS A 105 -14.26 -20.54 0.14
CA LYS A 105 -13.67 -19.22 0.36
C LYS A 105 -13.76 -18.38 -0.91
N ASP A 106 -14.36 -17.19 -0.76
CA ASP A 106 -14.41 -16.17 -1.79
C ASP A 106 -13.38 -15.07 -1.51
N LYS A 107 -12.81 -14.53 -2.56
CA LYS A 107 -11.91 -13.38 -2.51
C LYS A 107 -12.40 -12.35 -3.50
N SER A 108 -12.58 -11.11 -3.06
CA SER A 108 -13.06 -10.07 -3.93
C SER A 108 -12.38 -8.72 -3.69
N PHE A 109 -12.34 -7.94 -4.76
CA PHE A 109 -11.91 -6.55 -4.75
C PHE A 109 -13.08 -5.70 -5.21
N ASP A 110 -13.43 -4.70 -4.43
CA ASP A 110 -14.49 -3.77 -4.75
C ASP A 110 -13.92 -2.36 -4.86
N PHE A 111 -14.51 -1.53 -5.70
CA PHE A 111 -14.19 -0.10 -5.72
C PHE A 111 -15.45 0.74 -5.83
N LYS A 112 -15.37 1.96 -5.29
CA LYS A 112 -16.42 2.96 -5.37
C LYS A 112 -15.80 4.31 -5.72
N VAL A 113 -16.39 4.99 -6.72
CA VAL A 113 -15.95 6.28 -7.23
C VAL A 113 -17.04 7.31 -7.00
N ARG A 114 -16.71 8.42 -6.34
CA ARG A 114 -17.60 9.56 -6.20
C ARG A 114 -17.62 10.36 -7.50
N LEU A 115 -18.80 10.52 -8.08
CA LEU A 115 -19.01 11.30 -9.28
C LEU A 115 -19.12 12.78 -8.97
N TRP A 116 -19.86 13.15 -7.90
CA TRP A 116 -19.92 14.51 -7.35
C TRP A 116 -20.32 14.50 -5.88
N GLU A 117 -20.03 15.57 -5.19
CA GLU A 117 -20.37 15.77 -3.78
C GLU A 117 -21.80 16.26 -3.60
N GLU A 118 -22.35 16.02 -2.42
CA GLU A 118 -23.61 16.61 -1.99
C GLU A 118 -23.46 18.13 -1.83
N ASP A 119 -24.42 18.86 -2.38
CA ASP A 119 -24.60 20.28 -2.11
C ASP A 119 -26.02 20.52 -1.58
N TYR A 120 -26.42 21.79 -1.48
CA TYR A 120 -27.78 22.14 -1.02
C TYR A 120 -28.88 21.49 -1.88
N SER A 121 -28.72 21.43 -3.18
CA SER A 121 -29.71 20.98 -4.17
C SER A 121 -29.52 19.54 -4.59
N LEU A 122 -28.28 19.11 -4.78
CA LEU A 122 -27.93 17.82 -5.37
C LEU A 122 -27.50 16.80 -4.31
N PRO A 123 -27.89 15.53 -4.47
CA PRO A 123 -27.36 14.44 -3.65
C PRO A 123 -25.91 14.17 -4.01
N GLN A 124 -25.16 13.57 -3.10
CA GLN A 124 -23.91 12.91 -3.45
C GLN A 124 -24.19 11.70 -4.32
N VAL A 125 -23.39 11.48 -5.37
CA VAL A 125 -23.56 10.33 -6.28
C VAL A 125 -22.26 9.57 -6.41
N ALA A 126 -22.37 8.25 -6.36
CA ALA A 126 -21.27 7.33 -6.53
C ALA A 126 -21.62 6.17 -7.47
N LEU A 127 -20.60 5.70 -8.16
CA LEU A 127 -20.59 4.51 -9.00
C LEU A 127 -19.66 3.48 -8.37
N GLY A 128 -20.07 2.21 -8.31
CA GLY A 128 -19.18 1.17 -7.81
C GLY A 128 -19.32 -0.15 -8.53
N LYS A 129 -18.30 -0.96 -8.37
CA LYS A 129 -18.21 -2.33 -8.85
C LYS A 129 -17.80 -3.22 -7.68
N ARG A 130 -18.55 -4.27 -7.43
CA ARG A 130 -18.22 -5.37 -6.51
C ARG A 130 -17.57 -6.50 -7.26
N ASP A 131 -16.67 -7.19 -6.58
CA ASP A 131 -16.06 -8.45 -7.00
C ASP A 131 -15.34 -8.38 -8.36
N ILE A 132 -14.56 -7.30 -8.56
CA ILE A 132 -13.67 -7.20 -9.72
C ILE A 132 -12.44 -8.08 -9.51
N ALA A 133 -12.11 -8.91 -10.47
CA ALA A 133 -10.95 -9.83 -10.41
C ALA A 133 -10.97 -10.79 -9.19
N GLY A 134 -12.14 -11.04 -8.61
CA GLY A 134 -12.37 -12.02 -7.56
C GLY A 134 -12.89 -13.34 -8.09
N THR A 135 -13.72 -14.04 -7.29
CA THR A 135 -14.33 -15.31 -7.73
C THR A 135 -15.62 -15.13 -8.52
N GLY A 136 -16.16 -13.90 -8.55
CA GLY A 136 -17.39 -13.55 -9.25
C GLY A 136 -18.69 -13.88 -8.51
N LEU A 137 -18.63 -14.39 -7.28
CA LEU A 137 -19.83 -14.80 -6.52
C LEU A 137 -20.75 -13.62 -6.18
N PHE A 138 -20.18 -12.46 -5.94
CA PHE A 138 -20.92 -11.25 -5.56
C PHE A 138 -20.81 -10.16 -6.62
N ASP A 139 -20.52 -10.57 -7.86
CA ASP A 139 -20.27 -9.66 -8.96
C ASP A 139 -21.47 -8.77 -9.27
N GLY A 140 -21.24 -7.46 -9.33
CA GLY A 140 -22.27 -6.50 -9.68
C GLY A 140 -21.81 -5.05 -9.65
N GLU A 141 -22.59 -4.22 -10.33
CA GLU A 141 -22.37 -2.79 -10.41
C GLU A 141 -23.54 -2.04 -9.75
N TYR A 142 -23.28 -0.81 -9.36
CA TYR A 142 -24.33 0.06 -8.82
C TYR A 142 -24.06 1.53 -9.09
N LEU A 143 -25.16 2.27 -9.25
CA LEU A 143 -25.18 3.72 -9.24
C LEU A 143 -26.07 4.15 -8.08
N VAL A 144 -25.54 4.96 -7.17
CA VAL A 144 -26.21 5.28 -5.91
C VAL A 144 -26.10 6.77 -5.61
N ALA A 145 -27.18 7.33 -5.05
CA ALA A 145 -27.27 8.70 -4.58
C ALA A 145 -27.64 8.73 -3.11
N SER A 146 -27.01 9.62 -2.33
CA SER A 146 -27.34 9.84 -0.91
C SER A 146 -27.53 11.32 -0.62
N LYS A 147 -28.56 11.65 0.18
CA LYS A 147 -28.92 13.02 0.55
C LYS A 147 -29.28 13.10 2.02
N MET A 148 -28.60 13.99 2.73
CA MET A 148 -28.88 14.23 4.14
C MET A 148 -29.99 15.27 4.32
N ALA A 149 -30.95 14.95 5.19
CA ALA A 149 -32.00 15.88 5.61
C ALA A 149 -32.14 15.82 7.13
N GLY A 150 -31.58 16.79 7.84
CA GLY A 150 -31.53 16.80 9.30
C GLY A 150 -30.77 15.56 9.83
N PRO A 151 -31.36 14.78 10.74
CA PRO A 151 -30.71 13.59 11.31
C PRO A 151 -30.81 12.34 10.41
N VAL A 152 -31.46 12.44 9.26
CA VAL A 152 -31.73 11.31 8.37
C VAL A 152 -30.90 11.46 7.11
N ASP A 153 -30.18 10.41 6.76
CA ASP A 153 -29.45 10.28 5.50
C ASP A 153 -30.18 9.28 4.60
N PHE A 154 -30.75 9.77 3.51
CA PHE A 154 -31.49 8.97 2.53
C PHE A 154 -30.57 8.46 1.45
N THR A 155 -30.73 7.19 1.09
CA THR A 155 -29.99 6.55 0.01
C THR A 155 -30.96 5.92 -0.99
N PHE A 156 -30.69 6.09 -2.27
CA PHE A 156 -31.43 5.47 -3.37
C PHE A 156 -30.49 5.11 -4.51
N GLY A 157 -30.65 3.93 -5.11
CA GLY A 157 -29.77 3.46 -6.17
C GLY A 157 -30.41 2.41 -7.07
N ILE A 158 -29.68 2.11 -8.13
CA ILE A 158 -29.93 1.00 -9.05
C ILE A 158 -28.70 0.11 -9.08
N ALA A 159 -28.89 -1.19 -9.05
CA ALA A 159 -27.80 -2.17 -9.09
C ALA A 159 -28.06 -3.22 -10.18
N TRP A 160 -26.98 -3.79 -10.70
CA TRP A 160 -26.95 -4.89 -11.66
C TRP A 160 -26.15 -6.04 -11.09
N GLY A 161 -26.41 -7.25 -11.59
CA GLY A 161 -25.77 -8.46 -11.09
C GLY A 161 -26.26 -8.84 -9.69
N TYR A 162 -25.39 -9.41 -8.84
CA TYR A 162 -25.77 -9.92 -7.52
C TYR A 162 -26.62 -8.95 -6.68
N PRO A 163 -26.23 -7.68 -6.48
CA PRO A 163 -27.07 -6.73 -5.72
C PRO A 163 -28.35 -6.33 -6.46
N GLY A 164 -28.52 -6.68 -7.73
CA GLY A 164 -29.65 -6.37 -8.58
C GLY A 164 -30.55 -7.57 -8.92
N ASN A 165 -30.35 -8.72 -8.31
CA ASN A 165 -31.00 -9.99 -8.71
C ASN A 165 -32.51 -10.04 -8.49
N SER A 166 -33.13 -9.13 -7.73
CA SER A 166 -34.59 -9.06 -7.61
C SER A 166 -35.28 -8.71 -8.92
N ASP A 167 -34.58 -8.11 -9.87
CA ASP A 167 -35.10 -7.66 -11.17
C ASP A 167 -36.41 -6.84 -11.06
N ASN A 168 -36.52 -6.04 -10.00
CA ASN A 168 -37.76 -5.34 -9.64
C ASN A 168 -38.11 -4.17 -10.57
N VAL A 169 -37.17 -3.75 -11.41
CA VAL A 169 -37.40 -2.66 -12.39
C VAL A 169 -37.09 -3.11 -13.83
N GLY A 170 -36.46 -4.26 -14.01
CA GLY A 170 -35.85 -4.66 -15.27
C GLY A 170 -34.64 -3.80 -15.61
N ASN A 171 -33.78 -4.28 -16.50
CA ASN A 171 -32.61 -3.52 -16.89
C ASN A 171 -32.99 -2.37 -17.86
N PRO A 172 -32.86 -1.09 -17.47
CA PRO A 172 -33.24 0.03 -18.32
C PRO A 172 -32.40 0.10 -19.61
N LEU A 173 -31.17 -0.39 -19.60
CA LEU A 173 -30.28 -0.37 -20.77
C LEU A 173 -30.64 -1.47 -21.80
N CYS A 174 -31.38 -2.51 -21.38
CA CYS A 174 -31.86 -3.58 -22.23
C CYS A 174 -32.89 -3.07 -23.26
N HIS A 175 -33.63 -2.02 -22.91
CA HIS A 175 -34.63 -1.44 -23.83
C HIS A 175 -34.01 -0.92 -25.13
N ASP A 176 -32.83 -0.33 -25.04
CA ASP A 176 -32.15 0.28 -26.16
C ASP A 176 -31.18 -0.67 -26.89
N ASN A 177 -30.69 -1.69 -26.20
CA ASN A 177 -29.74 -2.65 -26.77
C ASN A 177 -29.80 -4.02 -26.08
N ASN A 178 -30.19 -5.04 -26.85
CA ASN A 178 -30.32 -6.42 -26.41
C ASN A 178 -29.03 -6.99 -25.75
N LYS A 179 -27.87 -6.39 -26.03
CA LYS A 179 -26.60 -6.74 -25.38
C LYS A 179 -26.67 -6.63 -23.85
N TYR A 180 -27.50 -5.74 -23.30
CA TYR A 180 -27.63 -5.53 -21.87
C TYR A 180 -28.70 -6.40 -21.21
N CYS A 181 -29.46 -7.17 -21.98
CA CYS A 181 -30.56 -7.97 -21.45
C CYS A 181 -30.10 -9.21 -20.66
N THR A 182 -28.93 -9.73 -20.99
CA THR A 182 -28.36 -10.91 -20.34
C THR A 182 -26.95 -10.63 -19.85
N ARG A 183 -26.64 -11.07 -18.62
CA ARG A 183 -25.29 -11.14 -18.09
C ARG A 183 -24.69 -12.48 -18.53
N GLY A 184 -23.40 -12.48 -18.93
CA GLY A 184 -22.69 -13.73 -19.23
C GLY A 184 -22.67 -14.65 -18.01
N GLU A 185 -22.49 -15.97 -18.26
CA GLU A 185 -22.21 -16.89 -17.17
C GLU A 185 -20.95 -16.44 -16.41
N SER A 186 -20.84 -16.80 -15.13
CA SER A 186 -19.73 -16.40 -14.27
C SER A 186 -18.39 -16.63 -14.97
N HIS A 187 -17.57 -15.58 -15.02
CA HIS A 187 -16.21 -15.68 -15.55
C HIS A 187 -15.36 -16.59 -14.67
N ASP A 188 -14.28 -17.11 -15.26
CA ASP A 188 -13.28 -17.83 -14.48
C ASP A 188 -12.81 -16.98 -13.31
N ALA A 189 -12.70 -17.59 -12.14
CA ALA A 189 -12.29 -16.91 -10.92
C ALA A 189 -10.98 -16.13 -11.15
N GLY A 190 -10.97 -14.86 -10.79
CA GLY A 190 -9.83 -13.98 -10.94
C GLY A 190 -9.77 -13.16 -12.23
N ASP A 191 -10.65 -13.36 -13.19
CA ASP A 191 -10.73 -12.57 -14.42
C ASP A 191 -11.39 -11.19 -14.18
N ILE A 192 -10.99 -10.22 -14.99
CA ILE A 192 -11.63 -8.91 -15.04
C ILE A 192 -12.48 -8.81 -16.30
N SER A 193 -13.80 -8.79 -16.15
CA SER A 193 -14.71 -8.57 -17.28
C SER A 193 -15.36 -7.20 -17.20
N PHE A 194 -14.90 -6.30 -18.07
CA PHE A 194 -15.61 -5.04 -18.33
C PHE A 194 -16.75 -5.21 -19.33
N SER A 195 -16.79 -6.35 -20.06
CA SER A 195 -17.79 -6.59 -21.11
C SER A 195 -19.19 -6.85 -20.54
N ASP A 196 -19.29 -7.30 -19.30
CA ASP A 196 -20.55 -7.69 -18.65
C ASP A 196 -21.09 -6.62 -17.69
N MET A 197 -20.41 -5.49 -17.61
CA MET A 197 -20.87 -4.38 -16.79
C MET A 197 -22.24 -3.87 -17.24
N PHE A 198 -23.12 -3.66 -16.26
CA PHE A 198 -24.49 -3.15 -16.42
C PHE A 198 -25.43 -4.07 -17.22
N ARG A 199 -25.11 -5.36 -17.27
CA ARG A 199 -25.92 -6.37 -17.97
C ARG A 199 -26.73 -7.24 -17.02
N GLY A 200 -27.76 -7.90 -17.58
CA GLY A 200 -28.64 -8.83 -16.86
C GLY A 200 -29.67 -8.14 -15.98
N PRO A 201 -30.14 -8.80 -14.92
CA PRO A 201 -31.18 -8.26 -14.03
C PRO A 201 -30.75 -6.96 -13.36
N ALA A 202 -31.70 -6.05 -13.16
CA ALA A 202 -31.46 -4.81 -12.47
C ALA A 202 -32.53 -4.50 -11.43
N SER A 203 -32.12 -3.96 -10.28
CA SER A 203 -33.03 -3.64 -9.19
C SER A 203 -32.79 -2.24 -8.62
N LEU A 204 -33.87 -1.58 -8.30
CA LEU A 204 -33.84 -0.44 -7.39
C LEU A 204 -33.65 -0.94 -5.96
N PHE A 205 -32.84 -0.22 -5.24
CA PHE A 205 -32.60 -0.40 -3.80
C PHE A 205 -32.55 0.97 -3.09
N GLY A 206 -32.58 0.95 -1.79
CA GLY A 206 -32.44 2.19 -1.03
C GLY A 206 -32.63 2.01 0.45
N GLY A 207 -32.60 3.11 1.16
CA GLY A 207 -32.78 3.07 2.60
C GLY A 207 -32.52 4.41 3.25
N LEU A 208 -32.47 4.36 4.55
CA LEU A 208 -32.15 5.54 5.36
C LEU A 208 -31.28 5.16 6.57
N GLN A 209 -30.48 6.11 6.99
CA GLN A 209 -29.72 6.07 8.22
C GLN A 209 -30.21 7.22 9.13
N TYR A 210 -30.65 6.90 10.33
CA TYR A 210 -31.13 7.86 11.30
C TYR A 210 -30.13 8.00 12.43
N GLN A 211 -29.55 9.19 12.56
CA GLN A 211 -28.75 9.56 13.71
C GLN A 211 -29.64 9.84 14.87
N THR A 212 -29.64 8.98 15.89
CA THR A 212 -30.49 9.18 17.08
C THR A 212 -29.98 10.36 17.92
N PRO A 213 -30.81 10.90 18.84
CA PRO A 213 -30.37 11.91 19.81
C PRO A 213 -29.24 11.41 20.72
N TRP A 214 -29.12 10.12 20.89
CA TRP A 214 -27.97 9.49 21.54
C TRP A 214 -26.85 9.27 20.51
N GLN A 215 -25.89 10.19 20.48
CA GLN A 215 -24.86 10.29 19.43
C GLN A 215 -24.18 8.97 19.03
N PRO A 216 -23.79 8.06 19.96
CA PRO A 216 -23.17 6.80 19.57
C PRO A 216 -24.06 5.88 18.72
N LEU A 217 -25.39 6.05 18.77
CA LEU A 217 -26.34 5.13 18.15
C LEU A 217 -26.89 5.68 16.84
N ARG A 218 -26.77 4.90 15.76
CA ARG A 218 -27.41 5.11 14.48
C ARG A 218 -28.27 3.90 14.13
N LEU A 219 -29.48 4.16 13.65
CA LEU A 219 -30.38 3.15 13.13
C LEU A 219 -30.35 3.15 11.60
N LYS A 220 -30.55 1.99 11.01
CA LYS A 220 -30.59 1.80 9.57
C LYS A 220 -31.86 1.06 9.15
N LEU A 221 -32.43 1.47 8.04
CA LEU A 221 -33.51 0.80 7.34
C LEU A 221 -33.09 0.66 5.88
N GLU A 222 -33.23 -0.53 5.31
CA GLU A 222 -32.83 -0.81 3.94
C GLU A 222 -33.90 -1.61 3.20
N TYR A 223 -34.13 -1.26 1.95
CA TYR A 223 -34.83 -2.09 0.96
C TYR A 223 -33.75 -2.75 0.08
N ASP A 224 -33.68 -4.06 0.14
CA ASP A 224 -32.68 -4.88 -0.51
C ASP A 224 -33.03 -5.17 -1.97
N GLY A 225 -32.10 -4.93 -2.87
CA GLY A 225 -32.21 -5.19 -4.32
C GLY A 225 -31.94 -6.62 -4.71
N ASN A 226 -31.50 -7.48 -3.79
CA ASN A 226 -31.25 -8.91 -4.04
C ASN A 226 -32.46 -9.76 -3.62
N ASN A 227 -32.66 -10.90 -4.27
CA ASN A 227 -33.68 -11.88 -3.94
C ASN A 227 -33.11 -13.19 -3.37
N TYR A 228 -31.78 -13.38 -3.42
CA TYR A 228 -31.04 -14.53 -2.92
C TYR A 228 -31.48 -15.89 -3.50
N ALA A 229 -32.25 -15.92 -4.61
CA ALA A 229 -32.82 -17.16 -5.17
C ALA A 229 -31.71 -18.09 -5.67
N ASP A 230 -30.68 -17.52 -6.32
CA ASP A 230 -29.54 -18.25 -6.90
C ASP A 230 -28.24 -17.98 -6.10
N ASP A 231 -28.38 -17.81 -4.78
CA ASP A 231 -27.23 -17.54 -3.93
C ASP A 231 -26.29 -18.73 -3.84
N PHE A 232 -24.98 -18.47 -3.86
CA PHE A 232 -23.96 -19.54 -3.84
C PHE A 232 -23.98 -20.35 -2.54
N ALA A 233 -24.36 -19.76 -1.40
CA ALA A 233 -24.51 -20.48 -0.14
C ALA A 233 -25.64 -21.55 -0.17
N GLY A 234 -26.42 -21.59 -1.23
CA GLY A 234 -27.59 -22.43 -1.41
C GLY A 234 -28.84 -21.59 -1.46
N SER A 235 -30.00 -22.25 -1.59
CA SER A 235 -31.29 -21.57 -1.61
C SER A 235 -31.54 -20.83 -0.28
N ILE A 236 -31.26 -19.53 -0.24
CA ILE A 236 -31.52 -18.66 0.91
C ILE A 236 -32.96 -18.16 0.83
N LYS A 237 -33.75 -18.46 1.84
CA LYS A 237 -35.11 -17.94 1.94
C LYS A 237 -35.12 -16.50 2.32
N GLN A 238 -35.65 -15.62 1.48
CA GLN A 238 -35.96 -14.24 1.81
C GLN A 238 -37.41 -14.11 2.21
N SER A 239 -37.68 -13.74 3.47
CA SER A 239 -39.03 -13.52 3.99
C SER A 239 -39.46 -12.06 3.87
N SER A 240 -38.51 -11.15 3.69
CA SER A 240 -38.72 -9.71 3.53
C SER A 240 -37.58 -9.08 2.75
N HIS A 241 -37.90 -8.10 1.90
CA HIS A 241 -36.89 -7.21 1.29
C HIS A 241 -36.45 -6.07 2.21
N ILE A 242 -37.05 -5.95 3.40
CA ILE A 242 -36.72 -4.90 4.38
C ILE A 242 -35.73 -5.46 5.39
N ASN A 243 -34.59 -4.80 5.50
CA ASN A 243 -33.58 -5.05 6.52
C ASN A 243 -33.58 -3.87 7.52
N VAL A 244 -33.36 -4.19 8.79
CA VAL A 244 -33.26 -3.21 9.87
C VAL A 244 -31.97 -3.44 10.63
N GLY A 245 -31.29 -2.36 11.02
CA GLY A 245 -30.01 -2.49 11.71
C GLY A 245 -29.69 -1.32 12.62
N ALA A 246 -28.69 -1.53 13.42
CA ALA A 246 -28.12 -0.54 14.34
C ALA A 246 -26.60 -0.57 14.29
N VAL A 247 -26.01 0.60 14.34
CA VAL A 247 -24.57 0.80 14.50
C VAL A 247 -24.34 1.56 15.78
N TYR A 248 -23.57 0.99 16.68
CA TYR A 248 -23.18 1.61 17.94
C TYR A 248 -21.69 1.96 17.90
N ARG A 249 -21.37 3.25 17.96
CA ARG A 249 -19.99 3.73 18.02
C ARG A 249 -19.47 3.64 19.45
N VAL A 250 -18.68 2.61 19.73
CA VAL A 250 -18.05 2.39 21.04
C VAL A 250 -16.97 3.43 21.32
N ALA A 251 -16.21 3.76 20.28
CA ALA A 251 -15.14 4.76 20.30
C ALA A 251 -14.92 5.30 18.87
N ASP A 252 -14.15 6.36 18.69
CA ASP A 252 -13.86 6.93 17.38
C ASP A 252 -13.22 5.93 16.42
N TRP A 253 -12.55 4.91 16.97
CA TRP A 253 -11.86 3.86 16.23
C TRP A 253 -12.65 2.53 16.13
N ALA A 254 -13.88 2.41 16.75
CA ALA A 254 -14.60 1.13 16.80
C ALA A 254 -16.12 1.31 16.76
N ASP A 255 -16.78 0.54 15.88
CA ASP A 255 -18.23 0.37 15.80
C ASP A 255 -18.64 -1.08 16.06
N LEU A 256 -19.77 -1.28 16.72
CA LEU A 256 -20.50 -2.54 16.76
C LEU A 256 -21.70 -2.43 15.81
N ASN A 257 -21.99 -3.53 15.10
CA ASN A 257 -23.06 -3.60 14.13
C ASN A 257 -23.97 -4.78 14.45
N LEU A 258 -25.26 -4.56 14.41
CA LEU A 258 -26.29 -5.58 14.56
C LEU A 258 -27.39 -5.30 13.55
N SER A 259 -27.79 -6.30 12.77
CA SER A 259 -28.88 -6.19 11.81
C SER A 259 -29.77 -7.44 11.80
N TYR A 260 -31.02 -7.24 11.43
CA TYR A 260 -31.97 -8.29 11.12
C TYR A 260 -32.36 -8.17 9.66
N GLU A 261 -31.99 -9.14 8.89
CA GLU A 261 -31.97 -9.11 7.44
C GLU A 261 -32.88 -10.19 6.86
N ARG A 262 -33.37 -9.93 5.65
CA ARG A 262 -34.21 -10.86 4.90
C ARG A 262 -35.48 -11.32 5.65
N GLY A 263 -35.79 -10.70 6.80
CA GLY A 263 -36.90 -11.07 7.67
C GLY A 263 -36.69 -12.38 8.45
N ASN A 264 -35.49 -12.94 8.47
CA ASN A 264 -35.18 -14.22 9.11
C ASN A 264 -33.75 -14.44 9.59
N THR A 265 -32.83 -13.51 9.32
CA THR A 265 -31.40 -13.70 9.59
C THR A 265 -30.86 -12.60 10.47
N LEU A 266 -30.17 -12.96 11.54
CA LEU A 266 -29.43 -12.04 12.39
C LEU A 266 -27.97 -11.95 11.89
N MET A 267 -27.50 -10.73 11.65
CA MET A 267 -26.11 -10.42 11.33
C MET A 267 -25.52 -9.60 12.46
N PHE A 268 -24.33 -9.95 12.91
CA PHE A 268 -23.58 -9.14 13.88
C PHE A 268 -22.15 -8.94 13.43
N GLY A 269 -21.52 -7.92 13.94
CA GLY A 269 -20.10 -7.70 13.68
C GLY A 269 -19.55 -6.42 14.26
N PHE A 270 -18.31 -6.13 13.91
CA PHE A 270 -17.63 -4.92 14.33
C PHE A 270 -16.80 -4.31 13.18
N THR A 271 -16.50 -3.04 13.34
CA THR A 271 -15.60 -2.29 12.46
C THR A 271 -14.54 -1.62 13.32
N LEU A 272 -13.26 -1.82 13.00
CA LEU A 272 -12.16 -1.03 13.54
C LEU A 272 -11.70 -0.06 12.47
N ARG A 273 -11.41 1.19 12.85
CA ARG A 273 -10.98 2.23 11.90
C ARG A 273 -9.83 3.05 12.43
N THR A 274 -9.03 3.54 11.52
CA THR A 274 -8.01 4.57 11.76
C THR A 274 -7.90 5.46 10.53
N ASN A 275 -7.25 6.61 10.65
CA ASN A 275 -6.95 7.42 9.48
C ASN A 275 -5.44 7.50 9.29
N PHE A 276 -4.94 7.04 8.14
CA PHE A 276 -3.52 7.02 7.84
C PHE A 276 -2.91 8.42 7.74
N ASN A 277 -3.70 9.46 7.40
CA ASN A 277 -3.22 10.83 7.42
C ASN A 277 -3.07 11.41 8.84
N ASP A 278 -3.81 10.88 9.81
CA ASP A 278 -3.82 11.40 11.19
C ASP A 278 -2.76 10.72 12.09
N LEU A 279 -2.20 9.60 11.65
CA LEU A 279 -1.19 8.90 12.45
C LEU A 279 0.05 9.76 12.63
N ARG A 280 0.51 9.90 13.86
CA ARG A 280 1.71 10.65 14.22
C ARG A 280 2.60 9.78 15.11
N PRO A 281 3.92 9.80 14.88
CA PRO A 281 4.85 9.07 15.74
C PRO A 281 4.92 9.70 17.13
N ALA A 282 4.84 8.87 18.17
CA ALA A 282 5.03 9.29 19.57
C ALA A 282 6.52 9.22 19.94
N LEU A 283 7.37 9.95 19.22
CA LEU A 283 8.81 9.85 19.36
C LEU A 283 9.32 10.52 20.65
N ARG A 284 10.17 9.78 21.38
CA ARG A 284 11.09 10.32 22.37
C ARG A 284 12.46 10.42 21.74
N ASP A 285 12.93 11.63 21.55
CA ASP A 285 14.21 11.90 20.92
C ASP A 285 14.97 12.97 21.70
N ASN A 286 16.29 13.04 21.46
CA ASN A 286 17.11 14.11 22.00
C ASN A 286 16.59 15.46 21.50
N PRO A 287 16.63 16.50 22.32
CA PRO A 287 16.24 17.85 21.88
C PRO A 287 17.10 18.27 20.69
N LYS A 288 16.51 19.10 19.82
CA LYS A 288 17.28 19.73 18.74
C LYS A 288 18.41 20.57 19.34
N PRO A 289 19.62 20.58 18.73
CA PRO A 289 20.71 21.41 19.19
C PRO A 289 20.27 22.88 19.27
N ALA A 290 20.47 23.47 20.42
CA ALA A 290 20.19 24.89 20.60
C ALA A 290 21.21 25.71 19.79
N TRP A 291 20.73 26.75 19.12
CA TRP A 291 21.63 27.74 18.52
C TRP A 291 22.26 28.60 19.59
N GLN A 292 23.58 28.71 19.56
CA GLN A 292 24.36 29.56 20.44
C GLN A 292 25.20 30.47 19.54
N PRO A 293 24.91 31.78 19.50
CA PRO A 293 25.75 32.71 18.76
C PRO A 293 27.12 32.75 19.41
N ALA A 294 28.07 32.02 18.83
CA ALA A 294 29.47 32.04 19.24
C ALA A 294 30.27 32.96 18.29
N PRO A 295 31.33 33.62 18.75
CA PRO A 295 32.25 34.27 17.84
C PRO A 295 32.84 33.23 16.89
N ALA A 296 32.80 33.53 15.58
CA ALA A 296 33.36 32.67 14.57
C ALA A 296 34.88 32.51 14.78
N GLY A 297 35.38 31.29 14.55
CA GLY A 297 36.84 31.05 14.51
C GLY A 297 37.38 31.27 13.10
N GLU A 298 38.61 31.65 12.97
CA GLU A 298 39.21 31.98 11.66
C GLU A 298 39.24 30.78 10.70
N THR A 299 39.34 29.54 11.22
CA THR A 299 39.38 28.31 10.43
C THR A 299 38.77 27.12 11.19
N LEU A 300 38.31 26.09 10.45
CA LEU A 300 37.86 24.82 11.03
C LEU A 300 39.09 24.07 11.60
N ASP A 301 39.25 24.04 12.93
CA ASP A 301 40.27 23.26 13.60
C ASP A 301 39.85 21.81 13.90
N TYR A 302 40.79 20.97 14.28
CA TYR A 302 40.55 19.57 14.58
C TYR A 302 39.57 19.37 15.74
N THR A 303 39.64 20.17 16.78
CA THR A 303 38.80 20.04 17.98
C THR A 303 37.35 20.38 17.69
N SER A 304 37.13 21.53 17.01
CA SER A 304 35.80 21.95 16.54
C SER A 304 35.20 20.92 15.59
N ALA A 305 36.00 20.44 14.63
CA ALA A 305 35.57 19.41 13.69
C ALA A 305 35.18 18.09 14.39
N ALA A 306 35.99 17.62 15.34
CA ALA A 306 35.69 16.37 16.08
C ALA A 306 34.39 16.48 16.90
N ASN A 307 34.16 17.64 17.54
CA ASN A 307 32.92 17.89 18.28
C ASN A 307 31.70 17.94 17.36
N GLN A 308 31.80 18.64 16.22
CA GLN A 308 30.73 18.69 15.21
C GLN A 308 30.43 17.31 14.64
N LEU A 309 31.45 16.53 14.24
CA LEU A 309 31.29 15.18 13.71
C LEU A 309 30.61 14.24 14.70
N THR A 310 30.96 14.33 15.99
CA THR A 310 30.33 13.55 17.06
C THR A 310 28.85 13.94 17.22
N ALA A 311 28.54 15.23 17.23
CA ALA A 311 27.16 15.70 17.30
C ALA A 311 26.36 15.32 16.06
N LEU A 312 26.92 15.39 14.85
CA LEU A 312 26.30 14.96 13.61
C LEU A 312 25.93 13.46 13.66
N LYS A 313 26.84 12.63 14.20
CA LYS A 313 26.57 11.19 14.35
C LYS A 313 25.45 10.92 15.36
N TYR A 314 25.53 11.43 16.55
CA TYR A 314 24.65 11.01 17.65
C TYR A 314 23.35 11.81 17.78
N ASN A 315 23.33 13.08 17.34
CA ASN A 315 22.13 13.92 17.40
C ASN A 315 21.43 14.04 16.05
N ALA A 316 22.16 14.37 14.98
CA ALA A 316 21.58 14.50 13.64
C ALA A 316 21.42 13.14 12.92
N GLY A 317 22.02 12.06 13.41
CA GLY A 317 21.83 10.70 12.89
C GLY A 317 22.55 10.44 11.58
N PHE A 318 23.70 11.09 11.35
CA PHE A 318 24.55 10.82 10.20
C PHE A 318 25.68 9.86 10.58
N ASP A 319 25.72 8.67 9.99
CA ASP A 319 26.88 7.80 10.09
C ASP A 319 27.99 8.25 9.13
N ALA A 320 29.24 7.98 9.54
CA ALA A 320 30.43 8.37 8.79
C ALA A 320 30.39 9.82 8.27
N PRO A 321 30.07 10.83 9.14
CA PRO A 321 30.04 12.21 8.70
C PRO A 321 31.45 12.69 8.35
N GLU A 322 31.55 13.50 7.31
CA GLU A 322 32.76 14.20 6.88
C GLU A 322 32.44 15.67 6.71
N ILE A 323 33.32 16.56 7.19
CA ILE A 323 33.20 18.01 7.04
C ILE A 323 34.46 18.60 6.44
N LEU A 324 34.29 19.56 5.53
CA LEU A 324 35.37 20.28 4.86
C LEU A 324 34.96 21.74 4.63
N GLN A 325 35.79 22.68 5.02
CA GLN A 325 35.67 24.05 4.56
C GLN A 325 36.45 24.22 3.24
N HIS A 326 35.78 24.70 2.20
CA HIS A 326 36.40 25.07 0.95
C HIS A 326 35.80 26.38 0.42
N GLY A 327 36.59 27.40 0.33
CA GLY A 327 36.13 28.76 0.04
C GLY A 327 35.19 29.29 1.14
N ASN A 328 34.04 29.80 0.71
CA ASN A 328 32.95 30.31 1.56
C ASN A 328 31.90 29.27 1.91
N THR A 329 32.15 28.01 1.60
CA THR A 329 31.20 26.91 1.83
C THR A 329 31.74 25.88 2.82
N LEU A 330 30.93 25.53 3.81
CA LEU A 330 31.17 24.40 4.70
C LEU A 330 30.41 23.18 4.15
N TYR A 331 31.13 22.23 3.61
CA TYR A 331 30.61 20.98 3.11
C TYR A 331 30.49 19.95 4.22
N MET A 332 29.37 19.25 4.23
CA MET A 332 29.11 18.09 5.09
C MET A 332 28.58 16.95 4.25
N THR A 333 29.11 15.75 4.42
CA THR A 333 28.57 14.55 3.80
C THR A 333 28.43 13.44 4.84
N GLY A 334 27.40 12.61 4.74
CA GLY A 334 27.18 11.50 5.66
C GLY A 334 25.99 10.63 5.25
N GLU A 335 25.94 9.44 5.82
CA GLU A 335 24.83 8.51 5.62
C GLU A 335 23.78 8.68 6.71
N GLN A 336 22.59 9.13 6.32
CA GLN A 336 21.49 9.32 7.27
C GLN A 336 20.85 7.96 7.63
N TYR A 337 20.88 7.59 8.91
CA TYR A 337 20.38 6.28 9.39
C TYR A 337 19.21 6.36 10.38
N ARG A 338 18.92 7.54 10.94
CA ARG A 338 18.03 7.70 12.10
C ARG A 338 16.64 8.20 11.73
N TYR A 339 16.55 9.28 10.96
CA TYR A 339 15.31 9.97 10.68
C TYR A 339 14.72 9.53 9.33
N ARG A 340 13.43 9.21 9.30
CA ARG A 340 12.69 8.95 8.08
C ARG A 340 12.43 10.23 7.28
N ASP A 341 12.21 11.36 7.98
CA ASP A 341 12.11 12.67 7.34
C ASP A 341 13.52 13.27 7.19
N PRO A 342 14.05 13.42 5.98
CA PRO A 342 15.37 13.99 5.76
C PRO A 342 15.47 15.44 6.21
N ARG A 343 14.35 16.19 6.28
CA ARG A 343 14.31 17.57 6.76
C ARG A 343 14.74 17.67 8.23
N GLU A 344 14.31 16.72 9.05
CA GLU A 344 14.69 16.67 10.47
C GLU A 344 16.20 16.50 10.64
N ALA A 345 16.81 15.61 9.85
CA ALA A 345 18.25 15.40 9.88
C ALA A 345 19.03 16.63 9.41
N VAL A 346 18.59 17.28 8.33
CA VAL A 346 19.21 18.48 7.78
C VAL A 346 19.08 19.67 8.74
N ASP A 347 17.90 19.88 9.37
CA ASP A 347 17.73 20.95 10.37
C ASP A 347 18.66 20.75 11.57
N ARG A 348 18.78 19.53 12.10
CA ARG A 348 19.70 19.21 13.19
C ARG A 348 21.17 19.42 12.79
N ALA A 349 21.55 18.98 11.59
CA ALA A 349 22.89 19.16 11.07
C ALA A 349 23.22 20.65 10.90
N ASN A 350 22.32 21.44 10.33
CA ASN A 350 22.49 22.90 10.22
C ASN A 350 22.67 23.56 11.57
N ARG A 351 21.91 23.20 12.60
CA ARG A 351 22.04 23.72 13.97
C ARG A 351 23.36 23.34 14.62
N ILE A 352 23.91 22.17 14.31
CA ILE A 352 25.23 21.74 14.80
C ILE A 352 26.34 22.55 14.13
N LEU A 353 26.27 22.63 12.80
CA LEU A 353 27.34 23.26 12.00
C LEU A 353 27.42 24.75 12.20
N ILE A 354 26.29 25.45 12.35
CA ILE A 354 26.25 26.91 12.50
C ILE A 354 26.83 27.39 13.85
N ASN A 355 26.81 26.55 14.88
CA ASN A 355 27.31 26.93 16.22
C ASN A 355 28.83 27.11 16.26
N ASN A 356 29.60 26.50 15.36
CA ASN A 356 31.05 26.62 15.26
C ASN A 356 31.47 26.86 13.80
N LEU A 357 30.82 27.82 13.17
CA LEU A 357 31.04 28.09 11.76
C LEU A 357 32.28 28.94 11.60
N PRO A 358 33.23 28.59 10.73
CA PRO A 358 34.41 29.43 10.44
C PRO A 358 34.03 30.78 9.84
N ASP A 359 34.92 31.78 10.02
CA ASP A 359 34.75 33.10 9.42
C ASP A 359 34.72 33.00 7.89
N GLY A 360 33.88 33.83 7.27
CA GLY A 360 33.76 33.93 5.81
C GLY A 360 32.94 32.80 5.17
N VAL A 361 32.36 31.91 5.96
CA VAL A 361 31.41 30.89 5.46
C VAL A 361 30.00 31.48 5.39
N ASP A 362 29.42 31.51 4.20
CA ASP A 362 28.06 31.98 3.93
C ASP A 362 27.10 30.86 3.51
N THR A 363 27.61 29.67 3.20
CA THR A 363 26.82 28.52 2.72
C THR A 363 27.21 27.25 3.47
N ILE A 364 26.19 26.48 3.90
CA ILE A 364 26.35 25.10 4.39
C ILE A 364 25.78 24.15 3.33
N ALA A 365 26.61 23.22 2.84
CA ALA A 365 26.23 22.23 1.83
C ALA A 365 26.23 20.84 2.43
N ILE A 366 25.05 20.23 2.61
CA ILE A 366 24.87 18.90 3.21
C ILE A 366 24.55 17.89 2.11
N THR A 367 25.47 16.98 1.85
CA THR A 367 25.26 15.86 0.91
C THR A 367 24.87 14.60 1.66
N GLN A 368 23.64 14.17 1.45
CA GLN A 368 23.12 12.93 2.02
C GLN A 368 23.54 11.73 1.21
N ARG A 369 23.92 10.64 1.89
CA ARG A 369 24.24 9.33 1.29
C ARG A 369 23.30 8.26 1.83
N ARG A 370 23.11 7.21 1.04
CA ARG A 370 22.50 5.94 1.44
C ARG A 370 23.22 4.78 0.77
N ASP A 371 23.58 3.78 1.55
CA ASP A 371 24.36 2.63 1.07
C ASP A 371 25.60 3.10 0.26
N HIS A 372 26.30 4.10 0.78
CA HIS A 372 27.42 4.83 0.19
C HIS A 372 27.09 5.63 -1.10
N LEU A 373 25.88 5.49 -1.68
CA LEU A 373 25.45 6.30 -2.82
C LEU A 373 25.13 7.73 -2.39
N PRO A 374 25.75 8.74 -3.00
CA PRO A 374 25.33 10.12 -2.79
C PRO A 374 23.99 10.37 -3.50
N LEU A 375 23.06 11.02 -2.79
CA LEU A 375 21.70 11.22 -3.27
C LEU A 375 21.45 12.65 -3.77
N VAL A 376 21.59 13.64 -2.88
CA VAL A 376 21.37 15.07 -3.15
C VAL A 376 22.23 15.90 -2.23
N THR A 377 22.49 17.14 -2.61
CA THR A 377 23.13 18.17 -1.75
C THR A 377 22.10 19.25 -1.40
N THR A 378 21.88 19.46 -0.12
CA THR A 378 21.06 20.57 0.39
C THR A 378 21.97 21.74 0.75
N GLN A 379 21.86 22.85 0.03
CA GLN A 379 22.56 24.10 0.33
C GLN A 379 21.69 24.98 1.20
N THR A 380 22.26 25.51 2.28
CA THR A 380 21.58 26.39 3.23
C THR A 380 22.35 27.71 3.33
N ASP A 381 21.65 28.83 3.11
CA ASP A 381 22.18 30.18 3.31
C ASP A 381 22.34 30.48 4.82
N VAL A 382 23.55 30.79 5.24
CA VAL A 382 23.90 30.99 6.67
C VAL A 382 23.21 32.24 7.25
N THR A 383 23.03 33.28 6.45
CA THR A 383 22.41 34.52 6.91
C THR A 383 20.93 34.30 7.19
N SER A 384 20.23 33.67 6.27
CA SER A 384 18.82 33.32 6.42
C SER A 384 18.61 32.32 7.57
N LEU A 385 19.52 31.35 7.73
CA LEU A 385 19.46 30.39 8.83
C LEU A 385 19.65 31.07 10.20
N ARG A 386 20.58 32.01 10.34
CA ARG A 386 20.78 32.79 11.59
C ARG A 386 19.54 33.59 11.96
N LYS A 387 18.92 34.28 11.00
CA LYS A 387 17.66 35.00 11.22
C LYS A 387 16.53 34.08 11.68
N GLN A 388 16.35 32.95 11.01
CA GLN A 388 15.34 31.94 11.40
C GLN A 388 15.57 31.44 12.83
N LEU A 389 16.80 31.10 13.19
CA LEU A 389 17.14 30.60 14.53
C LEU A 389 16.99 31.68 15.61
N ALA A 390 17.19 32.96 15.26
CA ALA A 390 16.92 34.09 16.13
C ALA A 390 15.44 34.44 16.26
N GLY A 391 14.55 33.80 15.48
CA GLY A 391 13.12 34.13 15.45
C GLY A 391 12.80 35.40 14.67
N GLU A 392 13.73 35.88 13.84
CA GLU A 392 13.53 37.05 12.99
C GLU A 392 12.73 36.69 11.73
N PRO A 393 11.86 37.58 11.23
CA PRO A 393 11.12 37.33 10.00
C PRO A 393 12.06 37.31 8.78
N LEU A 394 11.86 36.33 7.89
CA LEU A 394 12.55 36.29 6.61
C LEU A 394 11.77 37.07 5.56
N GLY A 395 12.46 37.82 4.71
CA GLY A 395 11.87 38.33 3.48
C GLY A 395 11.53 37.21 2.49
N GLN A 396 10.64 37.48 1.54
CA GLN A 396 10.22 36.48 0.55
C GLN A 396 11.41 35.91 -0.25
N GLU A 397 12.35 36.74 -0.67
CA GLU A 397 13.55 36.28 -1.37
C GLU A 397 14.50 35.48 -0.46
N GLU A 398 14.62 35.85 0.79
CA GLU A 398 15.45 35.15 1.79
C GLU A 398 14.85 33.75 2.08
N ALA A 399 13.54 33.67 2.22
CA ALA A 399 12.85 32.40 2.41
C ALA A 399 13.07 31.45 1.22
N LEU A 400 13.03 31.97 -0.02
CA LEU A 400 13.28 31.18 -1.23
C LEU A 400 14.76 30.75 -1.37
N ARG A 401 15.70 31.51 -0.82
CA ARG A 401 17.14 31.18 -0.86
C ARG A 401 17.59 30.36 0.34
N GLN A 402 16.79 30.27 1.37
CA GLN A 402 17.17 29.68 2.65
C GLN A 402 17.73 28.27 2.51
N GLN A 403 17.03 27.41 1.78
CA GLN A 403 17.47 26.05 1.45
C GLN A 403 17.15 25.71 -0.01
N ARG A 404 18.13 25.11 -0.69
CA ARG A 404 17.98 24.60 -2.05
C ARG A 404 18.49 23.18 -2.12
N VAL A 405 17.79 22.34 -2.84
CA VAL A 405 18.25 20.99 -3.15
C VAL A 405 18.89 21.00 -4.53
N GLU A 406 20.14 20.62 -4.57
CA GLU A 406 20.99 20.67 -5.74
C GLU A 406 21.47 19.25 -6.09
N PRO A 407 21.91 19.02 -7.33
CA PRO A 407 22.64 17.81 -7.67
C PRO A 407 23.84 17.59 -6.74
N VAL A 408 24.25 16.34 -6.61
CA VAL A 408 25.36 15.96 -5.74
C VAL A 408 26.62 16.78 -6.01
N ASP A 409 27.13 17.42 -4.97
CA ASP A 409 28.44 18.06 -4.96
C ASP A 409 29.48 17.13 -4.30
N THR A 410 30.48 16.70 -5.06
CA THR A 410 31.53 15.78 -4.61
C THR A 410 32.81 16.46 -4.15
N THR A 411 32.84 17.81 -4.08
CA THR A 411 34.04 18.60 -3.78
C THR A 411 34.72 18.18 -2.46
N ALA A 412 33.93 17.81 -1.45
CA ALA A 412 34.41 17.47 -0.10
C ALA A 412 34.81 15.99 0.06
N PHE A 413 34.46 15.11 -0.86
CA PHE A 413 34.53 13.65 -0.63
C PHE A 413 36.00 13.19 -0.43
N GLY A 414 36.25 12.60 0.75
CA GLY A 414 37.55 12.03 1.12
C GLY A 414 38.63 13.03 1.46
N ARG A 415 38.32 14.33 1.58
CA ARG A 415 39.28 15.41 1.78
C ARG A 415 39.16 16.13 3.13
N GLY A 416 38.03 15.88 3.87
CA GLY A 416 37.71 16.58 5.11
C GLY A 416 38.07 15.81 6.38
N TYR A 417 37.77 16.46 7.52
CA TYR A 417 37.70 15.75 8.80
C TYR A 417 36.56 14.78 8.78
N ARG A 418 36.79 13.54 9.23
CA ARG A 418 35.77 12.50 9.13
C ARG A 418 35.79 11.48 10.26
N ILE A 419 34.62 10.93 10.57
CA ILE A 419 34.50 9.67 11.29
C ILE A 419 34.47 8.56 10.25
N ARG A 420 35.31 7.52 10.41
CA ARG A 420 35.30 6.39 9.50
C ARG A 420 34.03 5.58 9.64
N ALA A 421 33.45 5.13 8.53
CA ALA A 421 32.36 4.20 8.51
C ALA A 421 32.77 2.84 9.10
N ASP A 422 31.89 2.25 9.88
CA ASP A 422 32.00 0.84 10.22
C ASP A 422 31.70 0.01 8.97
N ARG A 423 32.68 -0.74 8.47
CA ARG A 423 32.52 -1.55 7.27
C ARG A 423 31.69 -2.80 7.50
N PHE A 424 31.55 -3.23 8.73
CA PHE A 424 30.82 -4.43 9.11
C PHE A 424 29.56 -4.07 9.89
N SER A 425 28.43 -4.60 9.45
CA SER A 425 27.16 -4.49 10.18
C SER A 425 26.49 -5.85 10.25
N TYR A 426 25.78 -6.09 11.33
CA TYR A 426 24.97 -7.30 11.51
C TYR A 426 23.64 -6.99 12.18
N SER A 427 22.68 -7.86 11.95
CA SER A 427 21.40 -7.79 12.65
C SER A 427 20.82 -9.17 12.88
N VAL A 428 20.13 -9.32 14.01
CA VAL A 428 19.33 -10.51 14.33
C VAL A 428 17.93 -10.03 14.66
N LYS A 429 16.94 -10.49 13.90
CA LYS A 429 15.55 -9.99 14.01
C LYS A 429 14.57 -11.15 14.01
N PRO A 430 13.54 -11.12 14.87
CA PRO A 430 12.38 -11.98 14.69
C PRO A 430 11.71 -11.62 13.36
N THR A 431 11.30 -12.61 12.62
CA THR A 431 10.69 -12.43 11.31
C THR A 431 9.44 -13.28 11.19
N LEU A 432 8.36 -12.67 10.72
CA LEU A 432 7.12 -13.33 10.34
C LEU A 432 6.93 -13.18 8.83
N ALA A 433 7.01 -14.30 8.11
CA ALA A 433 6.55 -14.38 6.73
C ALA A 433 5.12 -14.91 6.73
N GLN A 434 4.22 -14.31 5.95
CA GLN A 434 2.81 -14.68 5.95
C GLN A 434 2.21 -14.56 4.54
N SER A 435 1.24 -15.44 4.29
CA SER A 435 0.38 -15.38 3.11
C SER A 435 -1.06 -15.64 3.52
N LEU A 436 -1.94 -14.84 2.96
CA LEU A 436 -3.37 -14.88 3.24
C LEU A 436 -4.14 -15.45 2.06
N GLY A 437 -5.20 -16.19 2.35
CA GLY A 437 -6.16 -16.63 1.34
C GLY A 437 -5.68 -17.78 0.46
N GLY A 438 -4.86 -18.69 0.98
CA GLY A 438 -4.58 -19.97 0.31
C GLY A 438 -5.84 -20.84 0.17
N PRO A 439 -5.87 -21.75 -0.82
CA PRO A 439 -7.00 -22.66 -0.97
C PRO A 439 -7.03 -23.76 0.09
N GLU A 440 -5.86 -24.19 0.57
CA GLU A 440 -5.72 -25.25 1.57
C GLU A 440 -5.86 -24.72 3.01
N ASP A 441 -5.40 -23.48 3.25
CA ASP A 441 -5.59 -22.80 4.53
C ASP A 441 -5.66 -21.29 4.30
N PHE A 442 -6.50 -20.60 5.04
CA PHE A 442 -6.64 -19.14 4.94
C PHE A 442 -5.36 -18.40 5.30
N TYR A 443 -4.68 -18.83 6.35
CA TYR A 443 -3.51 -18.15 6.88
C TYR A 443 -2.32 -19.10 6.93
N MET A 444 -1.39 -18.89 6.01
CA MET A 444 -0.11 -19.58 6.01
C MET A 444 0.97 -18.66 6.56
N PHE A 445 1.80 -19.16 7.45
CA PHE A 445 2.82 -18.35 8.08
C PHE A 445 4.07 -19.16 8.44
N GLN A 446 5.17 -18.43 8.56
CA GLN A 446 6.44 -18.91 9.05
C GLN A 446 6.99 -17.89 10.04
N VAL A 447 7.27 -18.33 11.27
CA VAL A 447 7.91 -17.54 12.32
C VAL A 447 9.33 -18.04 12.49
N GLY A 448 10.28 -17.14 12.53
CA GLY A 448 11.69 -17.50 12.70
C GLY A 448 12.57 -16.31 13.06
N VAL A 449 13.85 -16.53 12.96
CA VAL A 449 14.88 -15.54 13.24
C VAL A 449 15.73 -15.33 11.98
N MET A 450 15.81 -14.10 11.50
CA MET A 450 16.70 -13.69 10.41
C MET A 450 17.99 -13.12 11.00
N ALA A 451 19.10 -13.79 10.78
CA ALA A 451 20.43 -13.27 11.04
C ALA A 451 21.02 -12.77 9.72
N SER A 452 21.45 -11.52 9.69
CA SER A 452 22.04 -10.89 8.48
C SER A 452 23.37 -10.23 8.83
N ALA A 453 24.31 -10.25 7.91
CA ALA A 453 25.58 -9.55 8.01
C ALA A 453 25.94 -8.92 6.65
N SER A 454 26.49 -7.71 6.73
CA SER A 454 26.94 -6.97 5.55
C SER A 454 28.35 -6.45 5.78
N TYR A 455 29.17 -6.48 4.75
CA TYR A 455 30.58 -6.03 4.81
C TYR A 455 30.93 -5.23 3.56
N TRP A 456 31.29 -3.95 3.73
CA TRP A 456 31.80 -3.11 2.66
C TRP A 456 33.29 -3.34 2.43
N LEU A 457 33.62 -4.07 1.36
CA LEU A 457 35.02 -4.26 0.93
C LEU A 457 35.64 -2.94 0.48
N THR A 458 34.88 -2.18 -0.27
CA THR A 458 35.21 -0.80 -0.69
C THR A 458 33.98 0.08 -0.51
N ASP A 459 34.07 1.38 -0.78
CA ASP A 459 32.91 2.28 -0.73
C ASP A 459 31.84 1.99 -1.83
N ARG A 460 32.10 1.02 -2.71
CA ARG A 460 31.22 0.62 -3.82
C ARG A 460 30.89 -0.86 -3.86
N LEU A 461 31.65 -1.70 -3.13
CA LEU A 461 31.51 -3.15 -3.17
C LEU A 461 31.04 -3.68 -1.81
N LEU A 462 29.79 -4.11 -1.77
CA LEU A 462 29.13 -4.71 -0.64
C LEU A 462 29.08 -6.23 -0.76
N LEU A 463 29.46 -6.93 0.28
CA LEU A 463 29.13 -8.34 0.52
C LEU A 463 27.99 -8.39 1.53
N ASP A 464 26.93 -9.15 1.21
CA ASP A 464 25.75 -9.25 2.06
C ASP A 464 25.25 -10.68 2.11
N GLY A 465 24.88 -11.13 3.31
CA GLY A 465 24.31 -12.46 3.53
C GLY A 465 23.27 -12.48 4.63
N GLY A 466 22.30 -13.38 4.49
CA GLY A 466 21.25 -13.61 5.45
C GLY A 466 20.92 -15.09 5.58
N VAL A 467 20.76 -15.54 6.82
CA VAL A 467 20.35 -16.89 7.18
C VAL A 467 19.08 -16.81 7.99
N PHE A 468 18.10 -17.61 7.63
CA PHE A 468 16.83 -17.72 8.34
C PHE A 468 16.81 -19.03 9.14
N ALA A 469 16.51 -18.95 10.42
CA ALA A 469 16.25 -20.09 11.29
C ALA A 469 14.72 -20.16 11.53
N ASN A 470 14.11 -21.24 11.04
CA ASN A 470 12.69 -21.51 11.16
C ASN A 470 12.38 -22.03 12.58
N LEU A 471 11.46 -21.37 13.27
CA LEU A 471 11.00 -21.80 14.59
C LEU A 471 9.68 -22.56 14.51
N TYR A 472 8.78 -22.08 13.66
CA TYR A 472 7.48 -22.69 13.45
C TYR A 472 6.86 -22.20 12.13
N ASN A 473 6.19 -23.10 11.41
CA ASN A 473 5.40 -22.77 10.22
C ASN A 473 4.23 -23.76 10.08
N ASN A 474 3.27 -23.44 9.21
CA ASN A 474 2.16 -24.32 8.84
C ASN A 474 2.12 -24.62 7.32
N TYR A 475 3.27 -24.57 6.65
CA TYR A 475 3.38 -24.85 5.22
C TYR A 475 3.24 -26.34 4.87
N ASP A 476 3.20 -27.24 5.88
CA ASP A 476 2.81 -28.64 5.72
C ASP A 476 1.40 -28.78 5.12
N LYS A 477 0.52 -27.80 5.37
CA LYS A 477 -0.82 -27.73 4.80
C LYS A 477 -0.85 -27.35 3.32
N PHE A 478 0.22 -26.74 2.80
CA PHE A 478 0.30 -26.35 1.39
C PHE A 478 0.57 -27.57 0.52
N LYS A 479 -0.42 -28.02 -0.25
CA LYS A 479 -0.36 -29.23 -1.08
C LYS A 479 -0.07 -28.98 -2.55
N SER A 480 0.16 -27.74 -2.96
CA SER A 480 0.66 -27.29 -4.27
C SER A 480 -0.09 -27.74 -5.53
N SER A 481 -1.36 -28.07 -5.43
CA SER A 481 -2.12 -28.73 -6.50
C SER A 481 -2.97 -27.81 -7.38
N LEU A 482 -2.82 -26.48 -7.28
CA LEU A 482 -3.66 -25.53 -8.01
C LEU A 482 -3.25 -25.29 -9.47
N LEU A 483 -2.12 -25.80 -9.89
CA LEU A 483 -1.72 -25.71 -11.29
C LEU A 483 -2.17 -26.98 -12.01
N PRO A 484 -2.74 -26.85 -13.22
CA PRO A 484 -3.06 -28.01 -14.04
C PRO A 484 -1.86 -28.95 -14.12
N ALA A 485 -2.09 -30.26 -13.94
CA ALA A 485 -1.02 -31.26 -13.97
C ALA A 485 -0.28 -31.28 -15.32
N ASP A 486 -0.97 -30.85 -16.37
CA ASP A 486 -0.51 -30.77 -17.77
C ASP A 486 0.02 -29.36 -18.15
N SER A 487 0.05 -28.40 -17.24
CA SER A 487 0.62 -27.08 -17.53
C SER A 487 2.10 -27.15 -17.91
N SER A 488 2.43 -26.56 -19.03
CA SER A 488 3.82 -26.43 -19.54
C SER A 488 4.65 -25.39 -18.80
N LEU A 489 4.04 -24.60 -17.91
CA LEU A 489 4.70 -23.50 -17.21
C LEU A 489 5.69 -24.02 -16.17
N PRO A 490 6.98 -23.55 -16.20
CA PRO A 490 7.97 -23.94 -15.20
C PRO A 490 7.56 -23.54 -13.77
N ARG A 491 7.82 -24.42 -12.81
CA ARG A 491 7.51 -24.23 -11.39
C ARG A 491 8.54 -23.31 -10.72
N VAL A 492 8.32 -22.02 -10.78
CA VAL A 492 9.28 -21.01 -10.30
C VAL A 492 8.98 -20.49 -8.88
N ARG A 493 7.73 -20.65 -8.40
CA ARG A 493 7.32 -20.26 -7.04
C ARG A 493 6.57 -21.37 -6.30
N THR A 494 5.97 -22.31 -6.99
CA THR A 494 5.16 -23.39 -6.38
C THR A 494 5.98 -24.24 -5.40
N HIS A 495 7.29 -24.39 -5.59
CA HIS A 495 8.18 -25.12 -4.69
C HIS A 495 8.52 -24.40 -3.38
N ILE A 496 7.89 -23.26 -3.08
CA ILE A 496 8.19 -22.49 -1.86
C ILE A 496 8.11 -23.33 -0.58
N ARG A 497 7.17 -24.27 -0.50
CA ARG A 497 7.03 -25.20 0.62
C ARG A 497 8.31 -25.95 0.91
N ASP A 498 8.96 -26.48 -0.14
CA ASP A 498 10.15 -27.33 0.00
C ASP A 498 11.32 -26.53 0.59
N TYR A 499 11.44 -25.23 0.24
CA TYR A 499 12.45 -24.34 0.84
C TYR A 499 12.15 -23.98 2.28
N VAL A 500 10.89 -23.60 2.60
CA VAL A 500 10.52 -23.14 3.95
C VAL A 500 10.37 -24.28 4.96
N SER A 501 10.36 -25.53 4.50
CA SER A 501 10.36 -26.72 5.38
C SER A 501 11.71 -26.97 6.04
N ASN A 502 12.79 -26.35 5.55
CA ASN A 502 14.10 -26.48 6.14
C ASN A 502 14.17 -25.73 7.49
N ASP A 503 14.81 -26.33 8.51
CA ASP A 503 15.00 -25.70 9.83
C ASP A 503 15.86 -24.44 9.73
N VAL A 504 16.87 -24.47 8.85
CA VAL A 504 17.76 -23.33 8.60
C VAL A 504 18.06 -23.24 7.12
N TYR A 505 17.91 -22.04 6.55
CA TYR A 505 18.23 -21.83 5.14
C TYR A 505 18.88 -20.47 4.86
N ILE A 506 19.69 -20.44 3.80
CA ILE A 506 20.32 -19.19 3.32
C ILE A 506 19.27 -18.40 2.55
N ASN A 507 18.88 -17.24 3.10
CA ASN A 507 17.94 -16.33 2.44
C ASN A 507 18.60 -15.63 1.24
N ASN A 508 19.80 -15.09 1.45
CA ASN A 508 20.63 -14.51 0.39
C ASN A 508 22.11 -14.59 0.76
N LEU A 509 22.98 -14.62 -0.23
CA LEU A 509 24.43 -14.45 -0.09
C LEU A 509 24.99 -13.89 -1.39
N GLN A 510 25.29 -12.59 -1.42
CA GLN A 510 25.58 -11.88 -2.66
C GLN A 510 26.65 -10.81 -2.52
N ALA A 511 27.29 -10.50 -3.63
CA ALA A 511 28.13 -9.33 -3.80
C ALA A 511 27.44 -8.31 -4.69
N ASN A 512 27.46 -7.04 -4.30
CA ASN A 512 26.89 -5.93 -5.06
C ASN A 512 27.94 -4.84 -5.25
N TYR A 513 28.22 -4.49 -6.49
CA TYR A 513 28.98 -3.29 -6.83
C TYR A 513 28.00 -2.22 -7.30
N VAL A 514 28.01 -1.07 -6.65
CA VAL A 514 27.06 0.03 -6.91
C VAL A 514 27.81 1.34 -7.09
N ASP A 515 27.40 2.17 -8.05
CA ASP A 515 28.01 3.46 -8.33
C ASP A 515 26.99 4.51 -8.80
N ALA A 516 27.28 5.78 -8.46
CA ALA A 516 26.59 6.94 -8.97
C ALA A 516 27.43 7.56 -10.09
N LEU A 517 26.93 7.53 -11.32
CA LEU A 517 27.65 7.98 -12.51
C LEU A 517 27.48 9.48 -12.79
N GLY A 518 26.74 10.19 -11.95
CA GLY A 518 26.42 11.62 -12.13
C GLY A 518 25.20 11.86 -13.01
N HIS A 519 24.71 13.12 -13.03
CA HIS A 519 23.55 13.55 -13.83
C HIS A 519 22.28 12.69 -13.62
N GLY A 520 22.12 12.11 -12.42
CA GLY A 520 20.99 11.24 -12.08
C GLY A 520 21.12 9.80 -12.60
N PHE A 521 22.28 9.40 -13.14
CA PHE A 521 22.56 8.01 -13.52
C PHE A 521 23.20 7.22 -12.38
N TYR A 522 22.67 6.03 -12.15
CA TYR A 522 23.15 5.04 -11.19
C TYR A 522 23.29 3.69 -11.89
N ALA A 523 24.23 2.88 -11.44
CA ALA A 523 24.43 1.54 -11.96
C ALA A 523 24.82 0.58 -10.85
N GLN A 524 24.43 -0.70 -11.00
CA GLN A 524 24.92 -1.79 -10.17
C GLN A 524 25.12 -3.07 -10.96
N ILE A 525 26.08 -3.88 -10.50
CA ILE A 525 26.23 -5.28 -10.89
C ILE A 525 26.26 -6.14 -9.63
N TYR A 526 25.65 -7.29 -9.69
CA TYR A 526 25.53 -8.17 -8.53
C TYR A 526 25.56 -9.64 -8.91
N GLY A 527 25.91 -10.49 -7.95
CA GLY A 527 25.91 -11.92 -8.15
C GLY A 527 26.00 -12.69 -6.84
N GLY A 528 25.53 -13.92 -6.87
CA GLY A 528 25.45 -14.83 -5.74
C GLY A 528 24.07 -15.46 -5.57
N TYR A 529 23.72 -15.87 -4.35
CA TYR A 529 22.35 -16.26 -4.00
C TYR A 529 21.53 -15.00 -3.74
N LEU A 530 20.70 -14.62 -4.72
CA LEU A 530 19.99 -13.34 -4.73
C LEU A 530 18.75 -13.38 -3.85
N GLU A 531 18.11 -14.53 -3.79
CA GLU A 531 16.96 -14.82 -2.93
C GLU A 531 16.97 -16.30 -2.50
N THR A 532 15.98 -16.71 -1.69
CA THR A 532 15.89 -18.08 -1.19
C THR A 532 15.86 -19.11 -2.30
N MET A 533 15.15 -18.84 -3.42
CA MET A 533 14.92 -19.81 -4.49
C MET A 533 15.87 -19.64 -5.69
N TYR A 534 16.55 -18.50 -5.84
CA TYR A 534 17.35 -18.22 -7.01
C TYR A 534 18.71 -17.61 -6.68
N GLY A 535 19.72 -18.06 -7.44
CA GLY A 535 21.03 -17.45 -7.48
C GLY A 535 21.46 -17.20 -8.91
N GLY A 536 22.41 -16.29 -9.10
CA GLY A 536 22.92 -15.93 -10.43
C GLY A 536 23.63 -14.60 -10.43
N VAL A 537 23.64 -13.95 -11.59
CA VAL A 537 24.29 -12.65 -11.82
C VAL A 537 23.32 -11.71 -12.50
N GLY A 538 23.48 -10.42 -12.24
CA GLY A 538 22.66 -9.39 -12.87
C GLY A 538 23.31 -8.01 -12.86
N ALA A 539 22.71 -7.12 -13.62
CA ALA A 539 23.05 -5.71 -13.68
C ALA A 539 21.79 -4.85 -13.73
N GLU A 540 21.89 -3.67 -13.21
CA GLU A 540 20.82 -2.67 -13.26
C GLU A 540 21.40 -1.29 -13.52
N ALA A 541 20.72 -0.50 -14.34
CA ALA A 541 20.99 0.91 -14.56
C ALA A 541 19.70 1.71 -14.30
N LEU A 542 19.83 2.86 -13.67
CA LEU A 542 18.73 3.77 -13.36
C LEU A 542 19.10 5.18 -13.79
N TRP A 543 18.23 5.81 -14.55
CA TRP A 543 18.24 7.24 -14.77
C TRP A 543 17.12 7.88 -13.95
N ARG A 544 17.49 8.74 -13.01
CA ARG A 544 16.59 9.42 -12.09
C ARG A 544 17.08 10.84 -11.84
N PRO A 545 16.80 11.78 -12.76
CA PRO A 545 17.18 13.18 -12.59
C PRO A 545 16.43 13.82 -11.42
N LEU A 546 16.96 14.92 -10.89
CA LEU A 546 16.40 15.57 -9.70
C LEU A 546 15.08 16.28 -10.02
N ASP A 547 15.01 16.94 -11.18
CA ASP A 547 13.90 17.82 -11.58
C ASP A 547 12.88 17.10 -12.49
N SER A 548 12.68 15.79 -12.29
CA SER A 548 11.80 15.02 -13.15
C SER A 548 10.82 14.18 -12.33
N ASP A 549 9.56 14.23 -12.73
CA ASP A 549 8.51 13.30 -12.24
C ASP A 549 8.75 11.86 -12.71
N TRP A 550 9.69 11.65 -13.63
CA TRP A 550 9.98 10.36 -14.24
C TRP A 550 11.36 9.84 -13.87
N ALA A 551 11.44 8.52 -13.72
CA ALA A 551 12.69 7.80 -13.75
C ALA A 551 12.57 6.58 -14.67
N LEU A 552 13.70 6.11 -15.21
CA LEU A 552 13.76 4.95 -16.09
C LEU A 552 14.83 3.99 -15.58
N GLY A 553 14.42 2.74 -15.30
CA GLY A 553 15.29 1.66 -14.91
C GLY A 553 15.37 0.57 -15.97
N VAL A 554 16.50 -0.08 -16.07
CA VAL A 554 16.68 -1.28 -16.90
C VAL A 554 17.48 -2.28 -16.08
N ASP A 555 16.99 -3.51 -15.99
CA ASP A 555 17.74 -4.62 -15.39
C ASP A 555 17.78 -5.84 -16.30
N ALA A 556 18.84 -6.61 -16.17
CA ALA A 556 19.03 -7.88 -16.84
C ALA A 556 19.73 -8.87 -15.90
N ASN A 557 19.20 -10.10 -15.86
CA ASN A 557 19.67 -11.14 -14.95
C ASN A 557 19.77 -12.48 -15.69
N TYR A 558 20.73 -13.31 -15.27
CA TYR A 558 20.75 -14.72 -15.58
C TYR A 558 20.82 -15.51 -14.29
N VAL A 559 19.74 -16.25 -13.99
CA VAL A 559 19.57 -16.95 -12.72
C VAL A 559 19.29 -18.43 -12.91
N LYS A 560 19.69 -19.19 -11.90
CA LYS A 560 19.37 -20.61 -11.75
C LYS A 560 18.55 -20.81 -10.48
N GLN A 561 17.61 -21.75 -10.53
CA GLN A 561 16.87 -22.16 -9.35
C GLN A 561 17.80 -22.96 -8.43
N ARG A 562 17.78 -22.61 -7.14
CA ARG A 562 18.53 -23.33 -6.12
C ARG A 562 17.85 -24.66 -5.82
N ASP A 563 18.62 -25.63 -5.43
CA ASP A 563 18.09 -26.91 -4.98
C ASP A 563 17.51 -26.75 -3.56
N TRP A 564 16.35 -27.31 -3.29
CA TRP A 564 15.69 -27.22 -1.97
C TRP A 564 16.22 -28.26 -0.96
N ASP A 565 16.78 -29.39 -1.43
CA ASP A 565 17.40 -30.41 -0.60
C ASP A 565 18.85 -30.05 -0.24
N ASP A 566 19.59 -29.45 -1.19
CA ASP A 566 20.94 -28.92 -0.98
C ASP A 566 21.02 -27.47 -1.48
N MET A 567 20.73 -26.52 -0.61
CA MET A 567 20.67 -25.09 -0.96
C MET A 567 21.98 -24.49 -1.44
N MET A 568 23.08 -25.21 -1.38
CA MET A 568 24.36 -24.80 -1.98
C MET A 568 24.48 -25.19 -3.45
N ARG A 569 23.57 -26.01 -3.95
CA ARG A 569 23.51 -26.46 -5.34
C ARG A 569 22.40 -25.74 -6.12
N PHE A 570 22.40 -25.98 -7.42
CA PHE A 570 21.40 -25.49 -8.35
C PHE A 570 20.71 -26.67 -9.03
N THR A 571 19.42 -26.53 -9.31
CA THR A 571 18.69 -27.41 -10.22
C THR A 571 19.13 -27.15 -11.68
N ASP A 572 18.58 -27.92 -12.62
CA ASP A 572 18.83 -27.67 -14.05
C ASP A 572 18.07 -26.47 -14.61
N TYR A 573 17.10 -25.93 -13.84
CA TYR A 573 16.29 -24.80 -14.31
C TYR A 573 17.08 -23.49 -14.25
N SER A 574 17.12 -22.80 -15.37
CA SER A 574 17.71 -21.47 -15.50
C SER A 574 16.82 -20.53 -16.30
N ALA A 575 16.83 -19.26 -15.97
CA ALA A 575 16.05 -18.24 -16.66
C ALA A 575 16.87 -16.96 -16.86
N PRO A 576 16.94 -16.41 -18.09
CA PRO A 576 17.23 -15.02 -18.30
C PRO A 576 15.98 -14.21 -17.91
N THR A 577 16.12 -13.17 -17.09
CA THR A 577 15.05 -12.23 -16.75
C THR A 577 15.54 -10.81 -16.97
N GLY A 578 14.63 -9.88 -17.14
CA GLY A 578 14.99 -8.47 -17.25
C GLY A 578 13.81 -7.61 -17.61
N PHE A 579 13.86 -6.37 -17.13
CA PHE A 579 12.78 -5.42 -17.28
C PHE A 579 13.28 -4.04 -17.67
N ILE A 580 12.48 -3.35 -18.44
CA ILE A 580 12.52 -1.89 -18.56
C ILE A 580 11.37 -1.37 -17.68
N THR A 581 11.71 -0.55 -16.70
CA THR A 581 10.73 -0.01 -15.74
C THR A 581 10.68 1.50 -15.82
N ALA A 582 9.51 2.03 -16.13
CA ALA A 582 9.20 3.45 -16.02
C ALA A 582 8.57 3.71 -14.64
N TYR A 583 9.12 4.68 -13.93
CA TYR A 583 8.60 5.18 -12.65
C TYR A 583 8.03 6.56 -12.88
N TRP A 584 6.81 6.80 -12.42
CA TRP A 584 6.14 8.08 -12.54
C TRP A 584 5.55 8.52 -11.21
N ASN A 585 6.02 9.66 -10.72
CA ASN A 585 5.53 10.32 -9.52
C ASN A 585 5.08 11.73 -9.90
N PRO A 586 3.83 11.91 -10.39
CA PRO A 586 3.38 13.19 -10.91
C PRO A 586 3.32 14.27 -9.83
N ALA A 587 3.88 15.46 -10.10
CA ALA A 587 3.94 16.57 -9.15
C ALA A 587 2.56 16.98 -8.59
N LYS A 588 1.51 16.89 -9.41
CA LYS A 588 0.11 17.15 -8.96
C LYS A 588 -0.47 16.06 -8.06
N LEU A 589 0.11 14.86 -8.08
CA LEU A 589 -0.27 13.70 -7.28
C LEU A 589 1.00 13.13 -6.62
N ASN A 590 1.79 14.01 -5.99
CA ASN A 590 3.09 13.68 -5.42
C ASN A 590 3.08 12.53 -4.39
N SER A 591 1.89 12.19 -3.90
CA SER A 591 1.67 11.03 -3.03
C SER A 591 1.46 9.71 -3.78
N VAL A 592 1.45 9.71 -5.11
CA VAL A 592 1.23 8.52 -5.94
C VAL A 592 2.49 8.17 -6.70
N LEU A 593 2.91 6.92 -6.61
CA LEU A 593 3.97 6.34 -7.43
C LEU A 593 3.37 5.26 -8.34
N MET A 594 3.60 5.38 -9.63
CA MET A 594 3.27 4.36 -10.62
C MET A 594 4.56 3.75 -11.16
N LYS A 595 4.62 2.41 -11.24
CA LYS A 595 5.73 1.67 -11.83
C LYS A 595 5.17 0.77 -12.93
N LEU A 596 5.63 0.95 -14.14
CA LEU A 596 5.32 0.07 -15.28
C LEU A 596 6.59 -0.66 -15.70
N SER A 597 6.63 -1.95 -15.45
CA SER A 597 7.74 -2.82 -15.82
C SER A 597 7.34 -3.73 -16.98
N VAL A 598 8.10 -3.71 -18.07
CA VAL A 598 7.88 -4.55 -19.24
C VAL A 598 9.11 -5.42 -19.45
N GLY A 599 8.92 -6.75 -19.57
CA GLY A 599 10.05 -7.64 -19.69
C GLY A 599 9.74 -9.12 -19.62
N GLN A 600 10.76 -9.91 -19.25
CA GLN A 600 10.70 -11.35 -19.11
C GLN A 600 10.82 -11.78 -17.65
N TYR A 601 9.87 -12.61 -17.23
CA TYR A 601 9.73 -13.14 -15.88
C TYR A 601 10.52 -14.45 -15.68
N LEU A 602 10.46 -14.97 -14.44
CA LEU A 602 11.20 -16.20 -14.05
C LEU A 602 10.76 -17.44 -14.81
N ALA A 603 9.47 -17.60 -15.11
CA ALA A 603 8.97 -18.72 -15.90
C ALA A 603 9.25 -18.59 -17.41
N LYS A 604 10.05 -17.59 -17.81
CA LYS A 604 10.39 -17.22 -19.20
C LYS A 604 9.22 -16.63 -19.98
N ASP A 605 8.10 -16.41 -19.32
CA ASP A 605 6.97 -15.65 -19.84
C ASP A 605 7.32 -14.16 -19.99
N LYS A 606 6.64 -13.49 -20.91
CA LYS A 606 6.86 -12.06 -21.22
C LYS A 606 5.59 -11.28 -21.03
N GLY A 607 5.73 -10.07 -20.51
CA GLY A 607 4.55 -9.24 -20.27
C GLY A 607 4.89 -7.93 -19.58
N ALA A 608 3.89 -7.39 -18.87
CA ALA A 608 4.00 -6.14 -18.16
C ALA A 608 3.42 -6.24 -16.75
N THR A 609 4.06 -5.58 -15.78
CA THR A 609 3.54 -5.36 -14.43
C THR A 609 3.31 -3.88 -14.22
N LEU A 610 2.08 -3.51 -13.81
CA LEU A 610 1.74 -2.19 -13.31
C LEU A 610 1.61 -2.26 -11.78
N ASP A 611 2.33 -1.41 -11.07
CA ASP A 611 2.24 -1.19 -9.62
C ASP A 611 1.87 0.26 -9.38
N VAL A 612 0.80 0.49 -8.62
CA VAL A 612 0.33 1.83 -8.24
C VAL A 612 0.24 1.91 -6.73
N ALA A 613 0.97 2.85 -6.15
CA ALA A 613 1.06 3.06 -4.71
C ALA A 613 0.69 4.49 -4.32
N LYS A 614 -0.12 4.62 -3.28
CA LYS A 614 -0.47 5.88 -2.63
C LYS A 614 0.24 5.96 -1.29
N ARG A 615 0.97 7.05 -1.05
CA ARG A 615 1.59 7.38 0.23
C ARG A 615 0.74 8.43 0.95
N PHE A 616 0.40 8.16 2.20
CA PHE A 616 -0.33 9.06 3.09
C PHE A 616 0.63 9.95 3.90
N ASP A 617 0.11 11.00 4.55
CA ASP A 617 0.92 11.99 5.30
C ASP A 617 1.76 11.36 6.43
N SER A 618 1.25 10.31 7.07
CA SER A 618 2.02 9.55 8.06
C SER A 618 3.20 8.77 7.46
N GLY A 619 3.26 8.67 6.13
CA GLY A 619 4.18 7.81 5.40
C GLY A 619 3.70 6.36 5.22
N VAL A 620 2.53 5.98 5.70
CA VAL A 620 1.89 4.71 5.34
C VAL A 620 1.66 4.70 3.84
N THR A 621 1.98 3.58 3.20
CA THR A 621 1.82 3.41 1.75
C THR A 621 0.93 2.21 1.48
N VAL A 622 -0.08 2.40 0.64
CA VAL A 622 -0.94 1.33 0.14
C VAL A 622 -0.70 1.19 -1.36
N GLY A 623 -0.41 -0.01 -1.80
CA GLY A 623 -0.14 -0.28 -3.22
C GLY A 623 -0.88 -1.52 -3.73
N VAL A 624 -1.18 -1.51 -5.01
CA VAL A 624 -1.76 -2.62 -5.75
C VAL A 624 -0.96 -2.85 -7.02
N TRP A 625 -0.81 -4.11 -7.40
CA TRP A 625 -0.11 -4.44 -8.62
C TRP A 625 -0.80 -5.55 -9.40
N ALA A 626 -0.60 -5.56 -10.71
CA ALA A 626 -1.06 -6.61 -11.61
C ALA A 626 -0.01 -6.88 -12.69
N ALA A 627 0.23 -8.16 -12.97
CA ALA A 627 1.15 -8.64 -14.00
C ALA A 627 0.39 -9.46 -15.05
N LEU A 628 0.40 -8.98 -16.27
CA LEU A 628 -0.20 -9.61 -17.44
C LEU A 628 0.91 -10.16 -18.33
N THR A 629 0.83 -11.44 -18.68
CA THR A 629 1.85 -12.11 -19.49
C THR A 629 1.26 -12.81 -20.71
N ASN A 630 2.09 -13.36 -21.56
CA ASN A 630 1.71 -14.11 -22.74
C ASN A 630 1.38 -15.59 -22.47
N VAL A 631 1.27 -16.01 -21.22
CA VAL A 631 0.86 -17.36 -20.83
C VAL A 631 -0.63 -17.52 -21.11
N SER A 632 -1.02 -18.65 -21.68
CA SER A 632 -2.44 -18.96 -21.91
C SER A 632 -3.19 -19.12 -20.58
N LYS A 633 -4.51 -18.93 -20.60
CA LYS A 633 -5.31 -19.10 -19.38
C LYS A 633 -5.28 -20.54 -18.88
N GLU A 634 -5.24 -21.49 -19.81
CA GLU A 634 -5.18 -22.91 -19.53
C GLU A 634 -3.88 -23.29 -18.78
N ASP A 635 -2.74 -22.75 -19.22
CA ASP A 635 -1.44 -22.98 -18.58
C ASP A 635 -1.26 -22.19 -17.29
N TYR A 636 -1.87 -21.00 -17.22
CA TYR A 636 -1.75 -20.11 -16.07
C TYR A 636 -2.50 -20.63 -14.84
N GLY A 637 -3.61 -21.30 -15.09
CA GLY A 637 -4.57 -21.72 -14.07
C GLY A 637 -5.53 -20.58 -13.71
N GLU A 638 -6.11 -20.63 -12.53
CA GLU A 638 -7.14 -19.69 -12.06
C GLU A 638 -6.74 -18.22 -12.27
N GLY A 639 -7.53 -17.48 -13.05
CA GLY A 639 -7.48 -16.02 -13.15
C GLY A 639 -6.58 -15.40 -14.20
N GLY A 640 -5.90 -16.18 -15.04
CA GLY A 640 -5.19 -15.68 -16.25
C GLY A 640 -4.09 -14.63 -16.05
N PHE A 641 -3.91 -14.03 -14.84
CA PHE A 641 -2.88 -13.05 -14.53
C PHE A 641 -2.56 -12.99 -13.03
N SER A 642 -1.37 -12.48 -12.69
CA SER A 642 -0.93 -12.30 -11.30
C SER A 642 -1.31 -10.92 -10.79
N LYS A 643 -1.69 -10.84 -9.51
CA LYS A 643 -2.09 -9.59 -8.85
C LYS A 643 -1.80 -9.64 -7.36
N GLY A 644 -1.70 -8.49 -6.74
CA GLY A 644 -1.50 -8.41 -5.30
C GLY A 644 -1.68 -7.00 -4.77
N PHE A 645 -1.63 -6.89 -3.45
CA PHE A 645 -1.62 -5.61 -2.76
C PHE A 645 -0.64 -5.64 -1.60
N TYR A 646 -0.27 -4.46 -1.13
CA TYR A 646 0.56 -4.31 0.05
C TYR A 646 0.22 -3.04 0.83
N ILE A 647 0.45 -3.12 2.14
CA ILE A 647 0.42 -1.98 3.05
C ILE A 647 1.80 -1.91 3.71
N SER A 648 2.49 -0.80 3.53
CA SER A 648 3.80 -0.54 4.09
C SER A 648 3.69 0.53 5.17
N ILE A 649 4.04 0.18 6.41
CA ILE A 649 3.86 1.01 7.60
C ILE A 649 5.24 1.40 8.14
N PRO A 650 5.56 2.69 8.27
CA PRO A 650 6.78 3.13 8.92
C PRO A 650 6.83 2.67 10.39
N LEU A 651 7.94 2.07 10.81
CA LEU A 651 8.06 1.57 12.19
C LEU A 651 8.18 2.67 13.23
N ASP A 652 8.54 3.89 12.86
CA ASP A 652 8.53 5.05 13.77
C ASP A 652 7.11 5.41 14.27
N LEU A 653 6.05 4.96 13.58
CA LEU A 653 4.68 5.06 14.07
C LEU A 653 4.37 4.06 15.22
N MET A 654 5.19 3.03 15.39
CA MET A 654 4.99 1.95 16.36
C MET A 654 6.07 1.91 17.44
N THR A 655 7.17 2.65 17.25
CA THR A 655 8.30 2.71 18.16
C THR A 655 8.38 4.07 18.86
N ILE A 656 9.00 4.08 20.04
CA ILE A 656 9.20 5.33 20.80
C ILE A 656 10.43 6.13 20.35
N GLY A 657 11.28 5.57 19.49
CA GLY A 657 12.46 6.21 18.92
C GLY A 657 12.37 6.36 17.41
N PRO A 658 13.09 7.31 16.81
CA PRO A 658 13.18 7.42 15.37
C PRO A 658 13.62 6.11 14.72
N ASN A 659 12.94 5.71 13.66
CA ASN A 659 13.20 4.46 12.96
C ASN A 659 12.86 4.62 11.46
N ARG A 660 13.77 4.23 10.59
CA ARG A 660 13.58 4.31 9.13
C ARG A 660 13.03 3.03 8.52
N ASN A 661 13.02 1.93 9.27
CA ASN A 661 12.51 0.66 8.77
C ASN A 661 10.99 0.71 8.60
N ARG A 662 10.49 -0.21 7.79
CA ARG A 662 9.06 -0.36 7.49
C ARG A 662 8.63 -1.78 7.74
N ALA A 663 7.42 -1.95 8.26
CA ALA A 663 6.72 -3.22 8.23
C ALA A 663 5.89 -3.28 6.94
N VAL A 664 5.91 -4.43 6.27
CA VAL A 664 5.12 -4.63 5.05
C VAL A 664 4.21 -5.82 5.26
N VAL A 665 2.91 -5.58 5.06
CA VAL A 665 1.89 -6.61 4.96
C VAL A 665 1.51 -6.70 3.50
N SER A 666 1.76 -7.82 2.87
CA SER A 666 1.46 -8.03 1.46
C SER A 666 0.62 -9.28 1.25
N TRP A 667 -0.21 -9.25 0.23
CA TRP A 667 -0.88 -10.40 -0.30
C TRP A 667 -0.41 -10.66 -1.72
N THR A 668 0.08 -11.87 -1.95
CA THR A 668 0.49 -12.38 -3.26
C THR A 668 0.11 -13.85 -3.32
N PRO A 669 -0.51 -14.32 -4.40
CA PRO A 669 -0.84 -15.73 -4.54
C PRO A 669 0.41 -16.61 -4.52
N LEU A 670 0.50 -17.53 -3.55
CA LEU A 670 1.64 -18.46 -3.40
C LEU A 670 1.81 -19.44 -4.57
N THR A 671 0.72 -19.72 -5.25
CA THR A 671 0.63 -20.83 -6.23
C THR A 671 0.74 -20.37 -7.68
N ARG A 672 1.17 -19.12 -7.91
CA ARG A 672 1.34 -18.58 -9.26
C ARG A 672 2.79 -18.66 -9.68
N ASP A 673 3.02 -19.24 -10.86
CA ASP A 673 4.33 -19.29 -11.49
C ASP A 673 4.47 -18.27 -12.63
N GLY A 674 3.38 -17.92 -13.31
CA GLY A 674 3.37 -16.86 -14.31
C GLY A 674 3.43 -15.45 -13.72
N GLY A 675 4.09 -14.52 -14.41
CA GLY A 675 4.22 -13.13 -13.98
C GLY A 675 5.09 -12.91 -12.73
N GLN A 676 6.00 -13.84 -12.42
CA GLN A 676 6.82 -13.80 -11.22
C GLN A 676 8.18 -13.17 -11.49
N MET A 677 8.44 -12.04 -10.85
CA MET A 677 9.74 -11.36 -10.91
C MET A 677 10.77 -12.01 -9.97
N LEU A 678 12.05 -11.83 -10.31
CA LEU A 678 13.16 -12.15 -9.41
C LEU A 678 13.13 -11.23 -8.19
N GLY A 679 13.18 -11.79 -6.98
CA GLY A 679 13.36 -11.05 -5.76
C GLY A 679 14.79 -10.48 -5.68
N ARG A 680 14.93 -9.15 -5.59
CA ARG A 680 16.23 -8.48 -5.45
C ARG A 680 16.21 -7.62 -4.18
N LYS A 681 17.14 -7.89 -3.29
CA LYS A 681 17.28 -7.15 -2.03
C LYS A 681 17.64 -5.68 -2.26
N TYR A 682 18.51 -5.41 -3.25
CA TYR A 682 18.98 -4.09 -3.61
C TYR A 682 18.45 -3.72 -5.00
N GLN A 683 17.63 -2.67 -5.05
CA GLN A 683 17.12 -2.07 -6.29
C GLN A 683 17.50 -0.60 -6.30
N LEU A 684 18.04 -0.09 -7.38
CA LEU A 684 18.56 1.28 -7.46
C LEU A 684 17.49 2.33 -7.19
N TYR A 685 16.24 2.08 -7.64
CA TYR A 685 15.15 3.01 -7.37
C TYR A 685 14.88 3.14 -5.86
N ASP A 686 14.86 2.03 -5.13
CA ASP A 686 14.61 2.03 -3.67
C ASP A 686 15.81 2.59 -2.91
N MET A 687 17.04 2.29 -3.34
CA MET A 687 18.27 2.83 -2.76
C MET A 687 18.36 4.36 -2.94
N THR A 688 17.74 4.91 -3.98
CA THR A 688 17.72 6.35 -4.26
C THR A 688 16.40 7.03 -3.88
N SER A 689 15.45 6.36 -3.24
CA SER A 689 14.11 6.88 -2.95
C SER A 689 14.07 8.05 -1.97
N GLU A 690 15.07 8.20 -1.12
CA GLU A 690 15.14 9.25 -0.09
C GLU A 690 15.72 10.59 -0.62
N ARG A 691 15.78 10.74 -1.92
CA ARG A 691 16.08 12.00 -2.62
C ARG A 691 14.93 13.01 -2.57
N GLU A 692 13.75 12.60 -2.08
CA GLU A 692 12.58 13.47 -2.09
C GLU A 692 12.87 14.75 -1.29
N THR A 693 12.68 15.84 -1.99
CA THR A 693 13.13 17.17 -1.59
C THR A 693 12.38 17.69 -0.38
N PRO A 694 13.10 18.30 0.57
CA PRO A 694 12.48 18.90 1.74
C PRO A 694 11.87 20.28 1.49
N VAL A 695 12.09 20.92 0.36
CA VAL A 695 11.88 22.37 0.23
C VAL A 695 10.75 22.68 -0.77
N GLY A 696 9.72 23.36 -0.27
CA GLY A 696 8.85 24.19 -1.08
C GLY A 696 7.67 23.47 -1.77
N GLN A 697 7.10 22.44 -1.15
CA GLN A 697 5.74 22.01 -1.49
C GLN A 697 4.77 22.30 -0.39
#